data_b947bf22a51ab1d23d39f0c7d1caa723
#
_entry.id   b947bf22a51ab1d23d39f0c7d1caa723
#
_cell.length_a   1.000
_cell.length_b   1.000
_cell.length_c   1.000
_cell.angle_alpha   90.00
_cell.angle_beta   90.00
_cell.angle_gamma   90.00
#
_symmetry.space_group_name_H-M   'P 1'
#
loop_
_entity.id
_entity.type
_entity.pdbx_description
1 polymer ?
#
loop_
_entity_poly.entity_id
_entity_poly.type
_entity_poly.pdbx_seq_one_letter_code
_entity_poly.pdbx_strand_id
1 'polypeptide(L)'
;MKIAYCLLLVFLLFAAAICFPRSLYNSEINSPQYNIGDPPYATIAIHNIGRIAMTISNYGVIGVNPMMKLYDPITGEEAPSMNYPKGYSVDFLAEAGLWVGAIVGRDTLVTTSAGSAWGVREFWPLPYPEGDIRHRSTNDPYSPEFDSSVSQQDFIAIYTDTIDDVDITGYDYDTQRIHRPLNIQVTQRSYSWGYDYADDFILLDFEIANISLRDLQDVYVGLYVDNDIGKLSNPYRFFDDICGFRKAMRSKYIAGLIDTLDIVWAADNDGDPDPISGAYAGLFAPTSAVATKVLRIPTDRTDFAFNWWISSWDESYDWGPRRNQPGGVRQFLGGRLGHPMTDEDKYYMMASKEFDYNQTEAYYDRSAEGWLSPPANAAEISSGADIKYLLSFGPFDMNPGDALPLTVAFVAGQDFYSDGMGPGKVRKWRSFDSLQLNTLWATWVFDNPGVDSDGDGNRGKYHIFCLNPKISRIDTIINSPADTIFDTVFTCLYGDTMFYQGDGVPDFRGALPPERPEIKTFPRVNEFNEGEIVIKWNGFKTETGTDQFSQKIDFEGYRVYTSRSGNPTDFTLVNSYDMQNYDRFAYDASQKIWEVRNLPYSIGVLRDMYGENFDPDPYFDEDHLFAYYNSWPGKWEFYYFSRHDWNRSDLSDTMSIHKVYPDQPYPSTLNLDTAMMFYPDEVTPEGQLKYFEYEYVMRKLLPSFPYYVTVTAFDHGVPTAGLRPLETRPYESAVREFAQNSSILAEERNLKVVVYPNPYRIDGNYREFYEGWEDPKMSAERTRALHFTNLPHKCTIRVFSIDGDLIREIGHDFPAGAPGSMHDTWNLVSRNDMTITSGIYYYTVESEFGTQVGKFVVIY
;
A
#
# COMPACT_ATOMS: atom_id res chain seq x y z
N MET A 1 15.32 4.04 48.26
CA MET A 1 14.13 3.18 48.14
C MET A 1 12.92 3.84 47.44
N LYS A 2 12.96 5.15 47.12
CA LYS A 2 11.93 5.85 46.34
C LYS A 2 12.23 5.99 44.83
N ILE A 3 13.47 5.75 44.41
CA ILE A 3 13.89 5.84 42.99
C ILE A 3 13.71 4.49 42.24
N ALA A 4 13.69 3.39 42.96
CA ALA A 4 13.46 2.05 42.36
C ALA A 4 11.99 1.78 42.00
N TYR A 5 11.03 2.46 42.62
CA TYR A 5 9.60 2.30 42.31
C TYR A 5 9.14 3.11 41.07
N CYS A 6 9.81 4.21 40.75
CA CYS A 6 9.49 4.98 39.55
C CYS A 6 10.00 4.30 38.27
N LEU A 7 11.12 3.58 38.31
CA LEU A 7 11.64 2.83 37.18
C LEU A 7 10.87 1.56 36.88
N LEU A 8 10.26 0.95 37.87
CA LEU A 8 9.42 -0.27 37.68
C LEU A 8 8.04 0.09 37.10
N LEU A 9 7.50 1.29 37.42
CA LEU A 9 6.22 1.74 36.86
C LEU A 9 6.36 2.23 35.40
N VAL A 10 7.52 2.76 35.02
CA VAL A 10 7.80 3.16 33.65
C VAL A 10 8.05 1.93 32.75
N PHE A 11 8.62 0.84 33.30
CA PHE A 11 8.78 -0.41 32.53
C PHE A 11 7.46 -1.19 32.37
N LEU A 12 6.52 -1.06 33.31
CA LEU A 12 5.19 -1.67 33.20
C LEU A 12 4.22 -0.90 32.28
N LEU A 13 4.50 0.39 32.03
CA LEU A 13 3.71 1.18 31.06
C LEU A 13 4.24 1.07 29.63
N PHE A 14 5.52 0.65 29.44
CA PHE A 14 6.07 0.36 28.10
C PHE A 14 5.83 -1.06 27.60
N ALA A 15 5.46 -2.00 28.49
CA ALA A 15 5.13 -3.37 28.10
C ALA A 15 3.66 -3.57 27.69
N ALA A 16 2.82 -2.52 27.79
CA ALA A 16 1.40 -2.58 27.46
C ALA A 16 1.04 -1.98 26.10
N ALA A 17 2.02 -1.56 25.30
CA ALA A 17 1.78 -0.78 24.08
C ALA A 17 2.16 -1.48 22.76
N ILE A 18 2.39 -2.80 22.74
CA ILE A 18 2.58 -3.55 21.49
C ILE A 18 1.78 -4.87 21.57
N CYS A 19 0.47 -4.76 21.55
CA CYS A 19 -0.41 -5.84 21.12
C CYS A 19 -1.17 -5.33 19.91
N PHE A 20 -0.69 -5.61 18.71
CA PHE A 20 -1.52 -5.52 17.51
C PHE A 20 -2.48 -6.70 17.52
N PRO A 21 -3.80 -6.49 17.49
CA PRO A 21 -4.73 -7.59 17.37
C PRO A 21 -4.68 -8.18 15.98
N ARG A 22 -4.32 -9.45 15.90
CA ARG A 22 -4.47 -10.29 14.72
C ARG A 22 -5.96 -10.44 14.44
N SER A 23 -6.36 -10.13 13.20
CA SER A 23 -7.65 -10.47 12.58
C SER A 23 -8.84 -10.68 13.54
N LEU A 24 -9.42 -9.61 14.02
CA LEU A 24 -10.80 -9.60 14.52
C LEU A 24 -11.78 -9.36 13.35
N TYR A 25 -11.56 -9.99 12.20
CA TYR A 25 -12.52 -9.98 11.10
C TYR A 25 -13.67 -10.99 11.30
N ASN A 26 -13.82 -11.53 12.50
CA ASN A 26 -14.99 -12.31 12.90
C ASN A 26 -15.49 -11.92 14.30
N SER A 27 -15.38 -10.66 14.69
CA SER A 27 -16.33 -10.15 15.67
C SER A 27 -17.47 -9.54 14.87
N GLU A 28 -18.68 -9.98 15.10
CA GLU A 28 -19.86 -9.19 14.86
C GLU A 28 -19.60 -7.81 15.50
N ILE A 29 -19.04 -6.89 14.70
CA ILE A 29 -19.10 -5.49 15.01
C ILE A 29 -20.59 -5.27 15.16
N ASN A 30 -21.06 -4.85 16.34
CA ASN A 30 -22.37 -4.29 16.49
C ASN A 30 -22.42 -3.00 15.66
N SER A 31 -22.43 -3.16 14.34
CA SER A 31 -22.88 -2.10 13.45
C SER A 31 -24.29 -1.73 13.94
N PRO A 32 -24.59 -0.47 14.14
CA PRO A 32 -25.93 -0.05 14.44
C PRO A 32 -26.87 -0.78 13.48
N GLN A 33 -27.83 -1.55 14.01
CA GLN A 33 -28.80 -2.26 13.16
C GLN A 33 -29.75 -1.22 12.56
N TYR A 34 -29.40 -0.66 11.41
CA TYR A 34 -30.27 0.20 10.64
C TYR A 34 -31.23 -0.66 9.83
N ASN A 35 -32.50 -0.27 9.81
CA ASN A 35 -33.48 -0.86 8.92
C ASN A 35 -33.47 -0.15 7.56
N ILE A 36 -33.83 -0.87 6.50
CA ILE A 36 -34.00 -0.26 5.17
C ILE A 36 -35.00 0.90 5.28
N GLY A 37 -34.58 2.10 4.85
CA GLY A 37 -35.37 3.33 4.94
C GLY A 37 -35.13 4.11 6.22
N ASP A 38 -34.16 3.75 7.07
CA ASP A 38 -33.73 4.64 8.16
C ASP A 38 -33.16 5.95 7.59
N PRO A 39 -33.23 7.07 8.37
CA PRO A 39 -32.63 8.33 7.95
C PRO A 39 -31.16 8.22 7.59
N PRO A 40 -30.63 9.09 6.69
CA PRO A 40 -29.22 9.09 6.34
C PRO A 40 -28.32 9.15 7.59
N TYR A 41 -27.30 8.33 7.62
CA TYR A 41 -26.37 8.24 8.73
C TYR A 41 -24.94 8.59 8.29
N ALA A 42 -24.40 9.67 8.87
CA ALA A 42 -23.02 10.10 8.59
C ALA A 42 -22.02 9.17 9.26
N THR A 43 -21.13 8.58 8.46
CA THR A 43 -20.06 7.69 8.92
C THR A 43 -18.73 8.01 8.23
N ILE A 44 -17.65 7.47 8.77
CA ILE A 44 -16.28 7.63 8.25
C ILE A 44 -15.58 6.30 8.10
N ALA A 45 -14.56 6.28 7.23
CA ALA A 45 -13.60 5.21 7.12
C ALA A 45 -12.18 5.80 7.02
N ILE A 46 -11.16 5.00 7.34
CA ILE A 46 -9.79 5.48 7.40
C ILE A 46 -8.91 4.63 6.50
N HIS A 47 -8.32 5.26 5.49
CA HIS A 47 -7.19 4.67 4.77
C HIS A 47 -5.99 4.59 5.69
N ASN A 48 -5.44 3.39 5.88
CA ASN A 48 -4.31 3.17 6.78
C ASN A 48 -3.42 1.99 6.37
N ILE A 49 -3.59 1.47 5.16
CA ILE A 49 -2.76 0.35 4.66
C ILE A 49 -1.35 0.84 4.30
N GLY A 50 -1.23 2.00 3.66
CA GLY A 50 0.04 2.64 3.30
C GLY A 50 0.63 3.48 4.45
N ARG A 51 1.50 4.43 4.10
CA ARG A 51 2.15 5.37 5.02
C ARG A 51 1.33 6.64 5.29
N ILE A 52 0.28 6.87 4.49
CA ILE A 52 -0.71 7.91 4.74
C ILE A 52 -1.85 7.30 5.55
N ALA A 53 -2.22 7.93 6.66
CA ALA A 53 -3.49 7.65 7.34
C ALA A 53 -4.44 8.82 7.08
N MET A 54 -5.53 8.59 6.33
CA MET A 54 -6.46 9.64 5.90
C MET A 54 -7.92 9.22 6.08
N THR A 55 -8.69 10.09 6.71
CA THR A 55 -10.13 9.87 6.89
C THR A 55 -10.91 10.28 5.65
N ILE A 56 -11.90 9.48 5.29
CA ILE A 56 -12.93 9.77 4.30
C ILE A 56 -14.31 9.64 4.93
N SER A 57 -15.30 10.33 4.40
CA SER A 57 -16.68 10.25 4.88
C SER A 57 -17.64 9.80 3.77
N ASN A 58 -18.84 9.37 4.16
CA ASN A 58 -19.94 9.09 3.23
C ASN A 58 -20.78 10.32 2.89
N TYR A 59 -20.32 11.51 3.26
CA TYR A 59 -20.93 12.80 2.94
C TYR A 59 -19.97 13.76 2.23
N GLY A 60 -18.90 13.22 1.65
CA GLY A 60 -18.00 13.94 0.72
C GLY A 60 -16.89 14.75 1.38
N VAL A 61 -16.75 14.77 2.72
CA VAL A 61 -15.61 15.38 3.40
C VAL A 61 -14.45 14.39 3.44
N ILE A 62 -13.26 14.86 3.06
CA ILE A 62 -11.99 14.17 3.18
C ILE A 62 -11.20 14.87 4.28
N GLY A 63 -10.58 14.09 5.17
CA GLY A 63 -9.97 14.62 6.38
C GLY A 63 -10.96 14.83 7.51
N VAL A 64 -10.53 15.54 8.55
CA VAL A 64 -11.31 15.83 9.75
C VAL A 64 -11.12 17.30 10.11
N ASN A 65 -12.18 18.08 9.98
CA ASN A 65 -12.17 19.46 10.43
C ASN A 65 -11.69 19.55 11.89
N PRO A 66 -10.69 20.35 12.22
CA PRO A 66 -10.08 20.40 13.56
C PRO A 66 -11.07 20.75 14.69
N MET A 67 -12.20 21.38 14.34
CA MET A 67 -13.27 21.69 15.30
C MET A 67 -14.20 20.51 15.57
N MET A 68 -14.13 19.45 14.74
CA MET A 68 -14.93 18.24 14.86
C MET A 68 -14.03 17.08 15.30
N LYS A 69 -14.27 16.55 16.52
CA LYS A 69 -13.63 15.30 16.92
C LYS A 69 -14.40 14.13 16.36
N LEU A 70 -13.82 13.46 15.38
CA LEU A 70 -14.30 12.18 14.87
C LEU A 70 -13.45 11.05 15.44
N TYR A 71 -14.05 9.90 15.60
CA TYR A 71 -13.37 8.72 16.15
C TYR A 71 -13.46 7.57 15.17
N ASP A 72 -12.36 6.86 15.00
CA ASP A 72 -12.29 5.63 14.21
C ASP A 72 -13.33 4.63 14.73
N PRO A 73 -14.29 4.20 13.91
CA PRO A 73 -15.32 3.26 14.33
C PRO A 73 -14.79 1.89 14.73
N ILE A 74 -13.55 1.54 14.34
CA ILE A 74 -12.92 0.24 14.62
C ILE A 74 -12.10 0.30 15.90
N THR A 75 -11.24 1.31 16.05
CA THR A 75 -10.29 1.41 17.19
C THR A 75 -10.81 2.26 18.33
N GLY A 76 -11.74 3.18 18.06
CA GLY A 76 -12.24 4.17 19.03
C GLY A 76 -11.24 5.30 19.31
N GLU A 77 -10.12 5.37 18.60
CA GLU A 77 -9.15 6.46 18.69
C GLU A 77 -9.59 7.66 17.86
N GLU A 78 -9.03 8.85 18.12
CA GLU A 78 -9.31 10.06 17.33
C GLU A 78 -8.86 9.84 15.89
N ALA A 79 -9.75 10.09 14.92
CA ALA A 79 -9.50 9.83 13.52
C ALA A 79 -8.48 10.84 12.96
N PRO A 80 -7.44 10.40 12.23
CA PRO A 80 -6.47 11.28 11.60
C PRO A 80 -7.13 12.04 10.44
N SER A 81 -6.75 13.29 10.21
CA SER A 81 -7.17 14.01 9.01
C SER A 81 -6.39 13.52 7.78
N MET A 82 -5.11 13.81 7.72
CA MET A 82 -4.13 13.21 6.80
C MET A 82 -2.79 13.12 7.51
N ASN A 83 -2.57 12.05 8.25
CA ASN A 83 -1.36 11.85 9.05
C ASN A 83 -0.25 11.22 8.20
N TYR A 84 0.94 11.82 8.19
CA TYR A 84 2.08 11.35 7.40
C TYR A 84 3.44 11.66 8.06
N PRO A 85 4.38 10.69 8.11
CA PRO A 85 4.13 9.27 7.94
C PRO A 85 3.23 8.74 9.06
N LYS A 86 2.41 7.74 8.74
CA LYS A 86 1.51 7.10 9.70
C LYS A 86 2.23 6.71 11.00
N GLY A 87 1.64 7.04 12.15
CA GLY A 87 2.21 6.81 13.48
C GLY A 87 2.99 8.00 14.06
N TYR A 88 3.23 9.03 13.28
CA TYR A 88 3.69 10.33 13.77
C TYR A 88 2.48 11.27 13.90
N SER A 89 2.36 12.01 14.98
CA SER A 89 1.21 12.89 15.22
C SER A 89 1.33 14.21 14.45
N VAL A 90 1.59 14.14 13.14
CA VAL A 90 1.68 15.29 12.23
C VAL A 90 0.62 15.12 11.15
N ASP A 91 -0.32 16.05 11.08
CA ASP A 91 -1.30 16.13 10.00
C ASP A 91 -0.86 17.11 8.92
N PHE A 92 -1.37 16.92 7.71
CA PHE A 92 -1.10 17.73 6.53
C PHE A 92 -2.39 18.29 5.91
N LEU A 93 -3.54 18.02 6.49
CA LEU A 93 -4.84 18.40 6.01
C LEU A 93 -5.75 18.75 7.18
N ALA A 94 -6.51 19.85 7.07
CA ALA A 94 -7.68 20.07 7.87
C ALA A 94 -8.87 19.35 7.24
N GLU A 95 -9.30 19.82 6.08
CA GLU A 95 -10.38 19.18 5.34
C GLU A 95 -10.23 19.42 3.84
N ALA A 96 -10.81 18.53 3.03
CA ALA A 96 -10.96 18.71 1.58
C ALA A 96 -12.34 18.20 1.13
N GLY A 97 -12.78 18.64 -0.05
CA GLY A 97 -14.00 18.12 -0.62
C GLY A 97 -14.42 18.81 -1.92
N LEU A 98 -15.46 18.28 -2.54
CA LEU A 98 -15.97 18.78 -3.80
C LEU A 98 -16.82 20.04 -3.61
N TRP A 99 -16.65 20.98 -4.53
CA TRP A 99 -17.60 22.05 -4.83
C TRP A 99 -18.18 21.79 -6.21
N VAL A 100 -19.51 21.85 -6.36
CA VAL A 100 -20.17 21.75 -7.64
C VAL A 100 -21.07 22.97 -7.82
N GLY A 101 -20.80 23.76 -8.83
CA GLY A 101 -21.56 24.97 -9.12
C GLY A 101 -22.19 24.91 -10.52
N ALA A 102 -23.43 25.41 -10.66
CA ALA A 102 -24.11 25.44 -11.93
C ALA A 102 -25.09 26.63 -12.03
N ILE A 103 -25.45 26.96 -13.27
CA ILE A 103 -26.56 27.87 -13.56
C ILE A 103 -27.82 27.04 -13.80
N VAL A 104 -28.84 27.24 -12.94
CA VAL A 104 -30.14 26.57 -13.04
C VAL A 104 -31.19 27.62 -13.36
N GLY A 105 -31.55 27.75 -14.61
CA GLY A 105 -32.45 28.77 -15.10
C GLY A 105 -31.86 30.18 -15.02
N ARG A 106 -32.06 30.91 -13.91
CA ARG A 106 -31.47 32.24 -13.65
C ARG A 106 -30.68 32.32 -12.36
N ASP A 107 -30.68 31.23 -11.62
CA ASP A 107 -30.03 31.17 -10.31
C ASP A 107 -28.63 30.51 -10.46
N THR A 108 -27.66 31.08 -9.78
CA THR A 108 -26.35 30.47 -9.58
C THR A 108 -26.43 29.70 -8.28
N LEU A 109 -26.16 28.39 -8.34
CA LEU A 109 -26.20 27.50 -7.16
C LEU A 109 -24.83 26.80 -7.03
N VAL A 110 -24.40 26.60 -5.80
CA VAL A 110 -23.18 25.84 -5.48
C VAL A 110 -23.49 24.92 -4.33
N THR A 111 -23.16 23.65 -4.48
CA THR A 111 -23.17 22.64 -3.41
C THR A 111 -21.75 22.31 -3.03
N THR A 112 -21.46 22.30 -1.72
CA THR A 112 -20.12 22.08 -1.17
C THR A 112 -20.10 20.95 -0.15
N SER A 113 -19.06 20.11 -0.16
CA SER A 113 -18.82 19.11 0.89
C SER A 113 -17.92 19.61 2.02
N ALA A 114 -16.99 20.52 1.72
CA ALA A 114 -16.04 21.13 2.67
C ALA A 114 -15.87 22.62 2.37
N GLY A 115 -15.32 23.40 3.33
CA GLY A 115 -15.07 24.83 3.14
C GLY A 115 -16.30 25.71 3.21
N SER A 116 -17.45 25.18 3.58
CA SER A 116 -18.62 25.95 4.01
C SER A 116 -18.46 26.36 5.46
N ALA A 117 -19.11 27.46 5.86
CA ALA A 117 -19.08 27.90 7.25
C ALA A 117 -19.51 26.77 8.21
N TRP A 118 -18.99 26.84 9.40
CA TRP A 118 -19.04 25.88 10.51
C TRP A 118 -20.38 25.13 10.64
N GLY A 119 -20.33 23.79 10.42
CA GLY A 119 -21.46 22.89 10.68
C GLY A 119 -22.44 22.72 9.53
N VAL A 120 -22.24 23.40 8.40
CA VAL A 120 -23.08 23.21 7.20
C VAL A 120 -22.58 22.00 6.42
N ARG A 121 -23.50 21.07 6.13
CA ARG A 121 -23.27 19.89 5.28
C ARG A 121 -24.31 19.89 4.18
N GLU A 122 -23.89 20.13 2.96
CA GLU A 122 -24.80 20.17 1.82
C GLU A 122 -24.91 18.83 1.11
N PHE A 123 -23.91 17.95 1.29
CA PHE A 123 -23.98 16.56 0.85
C PHE A 123 -24.27 15.60 1.99
N TRP A 124 -25.13 14.62 1.73
CA TRP A 124 -25.54 13.59 2.66
C TRP A 124 -25.58 12.21 2.02
N PRO A 125 -25.30 11.14 2.75
CA PRO A 125 -25.38 9.79 2.23
C PRO A 125 -26.81 9.43 1.84
N LEU A 126 -26.95 8.46 0.96
CA LEU A 126 -28.24 7.82 0.70
C LEU A 126 -28.76 7.12 1.98
N PRO A 127 -30.07 6.80 2.05
CA PRO A 127 -30.58 5.92 3.10
C PRO A 127 -29.86 4.58 3.13
N TYR A 128 -29.77 3.97 4.32
CA TYR A 128 -29.20 2.63 4.49
C TYR A 128 -29.96 1.58 3.64
N PRO A 129 -29.30 0.62 2.96
CA PRO A 129 -27.85 0.35 3.02
C PRO A 129 -26.99 1.08 1.96
N GLU A 130 -27.58 1.74 0.99
CA GLU A 130 -26.87 2.29 -0.17
C GLU A 130 -25.90 3.42 0.21
N GLY A 131 -26.21 4.16 1.28
CA GLY A 131 -25.40 5.26 1.78
C GLY A 131 -24.28 4.84 2.74
N ASP A 132 -24.16 3.57 3.08
CA ASP A 132 -23.04 3.08 3.90
C ASP A 132 -21.74 3.01 3.09
N ILE A 133 -20.59 3.15 3.79
CA ILE A 133 -19.28 2.99 3.13
C ILE A 133 -19.02 1.51 2.89
N ARG A 134 -18.89 1.12 1.61
CA ARG A 134 -18.49 -0.24 1.25
C ARG A 134 -16.98 -0.35 1.26
N HIS A 135 -16.48 -1.43 1.85
CA HIS A 135 -15.06 -1.77 1.92
C HIS A 135 -14.77 -3.00 1.07
N ARG A 136 -13.70 -2.91 0.23
CA ARG A 136 -13.16 -4.02 -0.57
C ARG A 136 -11.67 -4.11 -0.35
N SER A 137 -11.09 -5.29 -0.55
CA SER A 137 -9.66 -5.50 -0.36
C SER A 137 -9.15 -6.67 -1.20
N THR A 138 -8.04 -6.48 -1.90
CA THR A 138 -7.30 -7.56 -2.57
C THR A 138 -6.60 -8.49 -1.58
N ASN A 139 -6.53 -8.13 -0.30
CA ASN A 139 -5.95 -8.95 0.77
C ASN A 139 -6.96 -9.91 1.42
N ASP A 140 -8.25 -9.80 1.10
CA ASP A 140 -9.29 -10.65 1.67
C ASP A 140 -9.99 -11.51 0.60
N PRO A 141 -9.40 -12.67 0.22
CA PRO A 141 -9.97 -13.54 -0.81
C PRO A 141 -11.30 -14.20 -0.41
N TYR A 142 -11.73 -14.05 0.85
CA TYR A 142 -13.02 -14.53 1.33
C TYR A 142 -14.12 -13.46 1.34
N SER A 143 -13.75 -12.22 1.00
CA SER A 143 -14.73 -11.14 0.83
C SER A 143 -15.66 -11.42 -0.35
N PRO A 144 -16.98 -11.24 -0.20
CA PRO A 144 -17.92 -11.39 -1.32
C PRO A 144 -17.65 -10.47 -2.51
N GLU A 145 -16.94 -9.37 -2.30
CA GLU A 145 -16.60 -8.37 -3.32
C GLU A 145 -15.11 -8.41 -3.72
N PHE A 146 -14.39 -9.49 -3.38
CA PHE A 146 -12.96 -9.66 -3.70
C PHE A 146 -12.64 -9.47 -5.19
N ASP A 147 -13.41 -10.10 -6.08
CA ASP A 147 -13.21 -10.00 -7.53
C ASP A 147 -13.40 -8.58 -8.10
N SER A 148 -13.99 -7.68 -7.32
CA SER A 148 -14.20 -6.28 -7.67
C SER A 148 -13.23 -5.33 -6.96
N SER A 149 -12.31 -5.86 -6.16
CA SER A 149 -11.30 -5.07 -5.45
C SER A 149 -10.22 -4.59 -6.41
N VAL A 150 -9.82 -3.33 -6.22
CA VAL A 150 -8.81 -2.65 -7.03
C VAL A 150 -7.49 -2.55 -6.27
N SER A 151 -7.56 -2.23 -4.99
CA SER A 151 -6.39 -2.03 -4.13
C SER A 151 -6.47 -2.88 -2.87
N GLN A 152 -5.47 -2.78 -2.02
CA GLN A 152 -5.47 -3.45 -0.73
C GLN A 152 -6.50 -2.84 0.26
N GLN A 153 -6.97 -1.62 -0.02
CA GLN A 153 -8.02 -0.97 0.76
C GLN A 153 -8.82 -0.02 -0.13
N ASP A 154 -9.98 -0.47 -0.58
CA ASP A 154 -10.94 0.32 -1.35
C ASP A 154 -12.09 0.76 -0.46
N PHE A 155 -12.48 2.03 -0.55
CA PHE A 155 -13.73 2.51 0.04
C PHE A 155 -14.61 3.14 -1.03
N ILE A 156 -15.92 2.86 -0.95
CA ILE A 156 -16.93 3.39 -1.88
C ILE A 156 -18.04 4.02 -1.09
N ALA A 157 -18.27 5.31 -1.33
CA ALA A 157 -19.32 6.10 -0.72
C ALA A 157 -20.23 6.73 -1.77
N ILE A 158 -21.55 6.78 -1.53
CA ILE A 158 -22.53 7.41 -2.41
C ILE A 158 -23.31 8.44 -1.61
N TYR A 159 -23.32 9.68 -2.07
CA TYR A 159 -24.00 10.78 -1.41
C TYR A 159 -24.65 11.75 -2.41
N THR A 160 -25.60 12.53 -1.95
CA THR A 160 -26.37 13.49 -2.76
C THR A 160 -26.52 14.80 -2.03
N ASP A 161 -26.85 15.86 -2.77
CA ASP A 161 -27.22 17.18 -2.23
C ASP A 161 -28.74 17.40 -2.16
N THR A 162 -29.54 16.34 -2.27
CA THR A 162 -30.99 16.45 -2.43
C THR A 162 -31.75 16.83 -1.16
N ILE A 163 -31.11 16.87 0.01
CA ILE A 163 -31.71 17.21 1.28
C ILE A 163 -31.67 18.73 1.45
N ASP A 164 -32.86 19.34 1.60
CA ASP A 164 -33.07 20.78 1.86
C ASP A 164 -33.67 21.07 3.25
N ASP A 165 -33.71 20.02 4.12
CA ASP A 165 -34.18 20.14 5.49
C ASP A 165 -33.13 20.84 6.36
N VAL A 166 -33.46 22.01 6.85
CA VAL A 166 -32.54 22.84 7.65
C VAL A 166 -32.11 22.22 8.97
N ASP A 167 -32.90 21.31 9.51
CA ASP A 167 -32.56 20.60 10.75
C ASP A 167 -31.43 19.55 10.46
N ILE A 168 -31.23 19.20 9.20
CA ILE A 168 -30.21 18.26 8.73
C ILE A 168 -29.02 18.99 8.10
N THR A 169 -29.25 19.87 7.12
CA THR A 169 -28.22 20.58 6.38
C THR A 169 -27.62 21.77 7.13
N GLY A 170 -28.37 22.33 8.07
CA GLY A 170 -28.02 23.57 8.74
C GLY A 170 -28.32 24.84 7.92
N TYR A 171 -28.02 25.97 8.50
CA TYR A 171 -28.02 27.27 7.80
C TYR A 171 -26.58 27.61 7.42
N ASP A 172 -26.40 28.19 6.25
CA ASP A 172 -25.16 28.89 5.93
C ASP A 172 -24.94 29.98 7.01
N TYR A 173 -23.85 29.87 7.75
CA TYR A 173 -23.60 30.71 8.93
C TYR A 173 -23.56 32.19 8.60
N ASP A 174 -22.93 32.53 7.48
CA ASP A 174 -22.65 33.91 7.11
C ASP A 174 -23.84 34.58 6.44
N THR A 175 -24.59 33.81 5.60
CA THR A 175 -25.72 34.32 4.83
C THR A 175 -27.11 34.00 5.44
N GLN A 176 -27.13 33.09 6.43
CA GLN A 176 -28.35 32.54 7.02
C GLN A 176 -29.31 31.93 5.98
N ARG A 177 -28.74 31.41 4.87
CA ARG A 177 -29.49 30.82 3.77
C ARG A 177 -29.68 29.33 3.98
N ILE A 178 -30.82 28.81 3.53
CA ILE A 178 -31.07 27.37 3.44
C ILE A 178 -30.45 26.84 2.16
N HIS A 179 -29.88 25.65 2.22
CA HIS A 179 -29.36 24.95 1.07
C HIS A 179 -30.39 24.81 -0.07
N ARG A 180 -29.99 25.06 -1.31
CA ARG A 180 -30.77 24.89 -2.53
C ARG A 180 -30.10 23.87 -3.43
N PRO A 181 -30.58 22.60 -3.45
CA PRO A 181 -29.91 21.50 -4.11
C PRO A 181 -29.84 21.67 -5.64
N LEU A 182 -28.72 21.31 -6.22
CA LEU A 182 -28.55 21.05 -7.65
C LEU A 182 -29.22 19.74 -8.06
N ASN A 183 -29.46 18.85 -7.12
CA ASN A 183 -29.88 17.46 -7.29
C ASN A 183 -28.84 16.67 -8.09
N ILE A 184 -27.67 16.57 -7.50
CA ILE A 184 -26.56 15.76 -8.00
C ILE A 184 -26.30 14.58 -7.05
N GLN A 185 -25.77 13.50 -7.62
CA GLN A 185 -25.28 12.36 -6.86
C GLN A 185 -23.80 12.19 -7.14
N VAL A 186 -23.03 11.95 -6.10
CA VAL A 186 -21.61 11.64 -6.21
C VAL A 186 -21.37 10.20 -5.79
N THR A 187 -20.71 9.43 -6.64
CA THR A 187 -20.09 8.16 -6.26
C THR A 187 -18.61 8.40 -6.09
N GLN A 188 -18.14 8.33 -4.85
CA GLN A 188 -16.72 8.48 -4.49
C GLN A 188 -16.12 7.11 -4.27
N ARG A 189 -15.04 6.81 -4.98
CA ARG A 189 -14.21 5.63 -4.79
C ARG A 189 -12.82 6.08 -4.37
N SER A 190 -12.22 5.40 -3.40
CA SER A 190 -10.86 5.70 -2.98
C SER A 190 -10.06 4.44 -2.81
N TYR A 191 -8.76 4.51 -3.19
CA TYR A 191 -7.88 3.36 -3.33
C TYR A 191 -6.54 3.64 -2.66
N SER A 192 -6.03 2.66 -1.90
CA SER A 192 -4.71 2.74 -1.30
C SER A 192 -4.00 1.37 -1.25
N TRP A 193 -2.67 1.42 -1.32
CA TRP A 193 -1.79 0.27 -1.35
C TRP A 193 -0.75 0.39 -0.23
N GLY A 194 -0.24 -0.74 0.24
CA GLY A 194 0.83 -0.81 1.24
C GLY A 194 2.15 -1.32 0.67
N TYR A 195 2.35 -1.25 -0.65
CA TYR A 195 3.63 -1.53 -1.30
C TYR A 195 4.49 -0.28 -1.31
N ASP A 196 5.81 -0.42 -1.14
CA ASP A 196 6.76 0.70 -1.02
C ASP A 196 6.67 1.74 -2.14
N TYR A 197 6.27 1.34 -3.35
CA TYR A 197 6.10 2.24 -4.49
C TYR A 197 4.78 3.01 -4.48
N ALA A 198 3.79 2.57 -3.70
CA ALA A 198 2.42 3.06 -3.73
C ALA A 198 1.87 3.45 -2.34
N ASP A 199 2.68 3.35 -1.28
CA ASP A 199 2.25 3.59 0.09
C ASP A 199 2.20 5.07 0.49
N ASP A 200 2.69 5.95 -0.38
CA ASP A 200 2.74 7.42 -0.20
C ASP A 200 1.70 8.19 -1.03
N PHE A 201 0.67 7.51 -1.56
CA PHE A 201 -0.46 8.19 -2.20
C PHE A 201 -1.80 7.46 -2.01
N ILE A 202 -2.89 8.21 -2.14
CA ILE A 202 -4.27 7.70 -2.14
C ILE A 202 -4.96 8.28 -3.37
N LEU A 203 -5.58 7.41 -4.20
CA LEU A 203 -6.36 7.82 -5.34
C LEU A 203 -7.82 8.02 -4.93
N LEU A 204 -8.44 9.08 -5.43
CA LEU A 204 -9.88 9.37 -5.29
C LEU A 204 -10.49 9.55 -6.67
N ASP A 205 -11.47 8.72 -6.97
CA ASP A 205 -12.23 8.73 -8.22
C ASP A 205 -13.68 9.11 -7.96
N PHE A 206 -14.13 10.17 -8.58
CA PHE A 206 -15.47 10.73 -8.43
C PHE A 206 -16.25 10.58 -9.73
N GLU A 207 -17.50 10.17 -9.60
CA GLU A 207 -18.50 10.20 -10.65
C GLU A 207 -19.65 11.10 -10.16
N ILE A 208 -19.82 12.26 -10.81
CA ILE A 208 -20.75 13.31 -10.42
C ILE A 208 -21.91 13.30 -11.41
N ALA A 209 -23.08 12.81 -10.99
CA ALA A 209 -24.23 12.60 -11.86
C ALA A 209 -25.32 13.65 -11.60
N ASN A 210 -25.93 14.19 -12.67
CA ASN A 210 -27.15 14.99 -12.61
C ASN A 210 -28.37 14.08 -12.48
N ILE A 211 -28.91 13.96 -11.27
CA ILE A 211 -30.10 13.16 -10.97
C ILE A 211 -31.40 13.99 -11.01
N SER A 212 -31.29 15.26 -11.36
CA SER A 212 -32.45 16.14 -11.54
C SER A 212 -33.19 15.88 -12.85
N LEU A 213 -34.35 16.52 -13.01
CA LEU A 213 -35.08 16.57 -14.29
C LEU A 213 -34.78 17.84 -15.08
N ARG A 214 -33.70 18.56 -14.73
CA ARG A 214 -33.35 19.86 -15.32
C ARG A 214 -31.93 19.78 -15.91
N ASP A 215 -31.69 20.54 -16.96
CA ASP A 215 -30.35 20.77 -17.46
C ASP A 215 -29.59 21.68 -16.49
N LEU A 216 -28.37 21.31 -16.16
CA LEU A 216 -27.42 22.14 -15.45
C LEU A 216 -26.49 22.76 -16.48
N GLN A 217 -26.42 24.09 -16.52
CA GLN A 217 -25.63 24.84 -17.50
C GLN A 217 -24.39 25.43 -16.84
N ASP A 218 -23.35 25.60 -17.62
CA ASP A 218 -22.07 26.17 -17.18
C ASP A 218 -21.61 25.55 -15.84
N VAL A 219 -21.64 24.20 -15.76
CA VAL A 219 -21.23 23.46 -14.56
C VAL A 219 -19.73 23.58 -14.35
N TYR A 220 -19.34 23.94 -13.14
CA TYR A 220 -17.97 23.87 -12.66
C TYR A 220 -17.86 22.87 -11.52
N VAL A 221 -16.82 22.04 -11.56
CA VAL A 221 -16.46 21.15 -10.46
C VAL A 221 -15.17 21.66 -9.84
N GLY A 222 -15.14 21.85 -8.53
CA GLY A 222 -13.98 22.28 -7.79
C GLY A 222 -13.56 21.24 -6.76
N LEU A 223 -12.25 21.09 -6.54
CA LEU A 223 -11.70 20.40 -5.36
C LEU A 223 -11.11 21.47 -4.43
N TYR A 224 -11.80 21.67 -3.32
CA TYR A 224 -11.35 22.53 -2.22
C TYR A 224 -10.44 21.74 -1.30
N VAL A 225 -9.33 22.36 -0.86
CA VAL A 225 -8.37 21.77 0.08
C VAL A 225 -7.92 22.83 1.08
N ASP A 226 -8.01 22.49 2.33
CA ASP A 226 -7.58 23.28 3.49
C ASP A 226 -6.45 22.54 4.17
N ASN A 227 -5.23 23.05 4.08
CA ASN A 227 -4.05 22.44 4.69
C ASN A 227 -3.78 23.05 6.05
N ASP A 228 -3.65 22.20 7.07
CA ASP A 228 -3.14 22.52 8.39
C ASP A 228 -1.94 21.61 8.66
N ILE A 229 -0.71 22.09 8.44
CA ILE A 229 0.47 21.24 8.47
C ILE A 229 1.21 21.39 9.78
N GLY A 230 1.26 20.34 10.56
CA GLY A 230 2.00 20.34 11.80
C GLY A 230 1.50 19.33 12.82
N LYS A 231 2.04 19.44 14.02
CA LYS A 231 1.70 18.49 15.09
C LYS A 231 0.31 18.78 15.65
N LEU A 232 -0.55 17.75 15.75
CA LEU A 232 -1.90 17.83 16.30
C LEU A 232 -1.99 18.51 17.67
N SER A 233 -0.95 18.40 18.51
CA SER A 233 -0.88 19.07 19.81
C SER A 233 -0.58 20.57 19.73
N ASN A 234 -0.21 21.10 18.56
CA ASN A 234 0.01 22.51 18.32
C ASN A 234 -1.28 23.16 17.79
N PRO A 235 -1.99 24.03 18.57
CA PRO A 235 -3.21 24.67 18.12
C PRO A 235 -2.98 25.77 17.06
N TYR A 236 -1.74 26.09 16.75
CA TYR A 236 -1.36 27.16 15.82
C TYR A 236 -0.60 26.61 14.59
N ARG A 237 -0.64 25.32 14.33
CA ARG A 237 0.07 24.63 13.25
C ARG A 237 -0.24 25.14 11.84
N PHE A 238 -1.31 25.89 11.67
CA PHE A 238 -1.81 26.39 10.39
C PHE A 238 -1.30 27.79 10.02
N PHE A 239 -0.52 28.46 10.89
CA PHE A 239 -0.18 29.88 10.68
C PHE A 239 0.97 30.14 9.71
N ASP A 240 1.76 29.14 9.37
CA ASP A 240 2.96 29.30 8.58
C ASP A 240 3.08 28.32 7.39
N ASP A 241 1.95 27.77 6.96
CA ASP A 241 1.87 26.92 5.78
C ASP A 241 2.10 27.69 4.49
N ILE A 242 2.68 26.98 3.51
CA ILE A 242 2.93 27.51 2.16
C ILE A 242 2.37 26.56 1.10
N CYS A 243 1.91 27.14 -0.01
CA CYS A 243 1.47 26.37 -1.16
C CYS A 243 1.96 26.94 -2.50
N GLY A 244 1.83 26.12 -3.52
CA GLY A 244 2.12 26.51 -4.88
C GLY A 244 1.80 25.42 -5.91
N PHE A 245 2.04 25.72 -7.16
CA PHE A 245 1.84 24.79 -8.26
C PHE A 245 3.18 24.38 -8.89
N ARG A 246 3.34 23.10 -9.19
CA ARG A 246 4.51 22.55 -9.88
C ARG A 246 4.08 21.82 -11.14
N LYS A 247 4.40 22.39 -12.31
CA LYS A 247 3.96 21.82 -13.58
C LYS A 247 4.80 20.64 -14.02
N ALA A 248 6.12 20.75 -13.94
CA ALA A 248 7.04 19.72 -14.44
C ALA A 248 8.39 19.74 -13.74
N MET A 249 9.12 18.62 -13.84
CA MET A 249 10.50 18.48 -13.39
C MET A 249 11.29 17.64 -14.41
N ARG A 250 12.64 17.81 -14.41
CA ARG A 250 13.49 16.83 -15.10
C ARG A 250 13.36 15.49 -14.43
N SER A 251 13.14 14.45 -15.23
CA SER A 251 13.08 13.09 -14.69
C SER A 251 14.43 12.71 -14.10
N LYS A 252 14.38 12.12 -12.90
CA LYS A 252 15.53 11.48 -12.27
C LYS A 252 15.62 9.99 -12.58
N TYR A 253 14.53 9.44 -13.11
CA TYR A 253 14.33 8.01 -13.35
C TYR A 253 14.51 7.65 -14.81
N ILE A 254 14.26 8.62 -15.70
CA ILE A 254 14.41 8.45 -17.14
C ILE A 254 15.24 9.61 -17.66
N ALA A 255 16.50 9.34 -17.96
CA ALA A 255 17.40 10.38 -18.40
C ALA A 255 16.89 11.05 -19.70
N GLY A 256 16.94 12.37 -19.71
CA GLY A 256 16.50 13.18 -20.85
C GLY A 256 14.99 13.41 -20.97
N LEU A 257 14.19 12.84 -20.09
CA LEU A 257 12.75 13.07 -20.03
C LEU A 257 12.41 14.21 -19.05
N ILE A 258 11.28 14.84 -19.29
CA ILE A 258 10.65 15.79 -18.37
C ILE A 258 9.33 15.19 -17.91
N ASP A 259 9.22 15.00 -16.60
CA ASP A 259 8.00 14.51 -15.98
C ASP A 259 7.01 15.65 -15.83
N THR A 260 5.80 15.46 -16.37
CA THR A 260 4.68 16.36 -16.14
C THR A 260 4.04 16.00 -14.80
N LEU A 261 4.17 16.89 -13.84
CA LEU A 261 3.64 16.65 -12.50
C LEU A 261 2.22 17.18 -12.35
N ASP A 262 1.97 18.43 -12.75
CA ASP A 262 0.68 19.13 -12.57
C ASP A 262 0.11 18.93 -11.16
N ILE A 263 0.90 19.30 -10.15
CA ILE A 263 0.53 19.16 -8.74
C ILE A 263 0.39 20.53 -8.08
N VAL A 264 -0.62 20.66 -7.22
CA VAL A 264 -0.62 21.66 -6.16
C VAL A 264 0.06 21.05 -4.94
N TRP A 265 1.07 21.70 -4.42
CA TRP A 265 1.81 21.23 -3.26
C TRP A 265 1.61 22.16 -2.07
N ALA A 266 1.67 21.59 -0.87
CA ALA A 266 1.65 22.31 0.39
C ALA A 266 2.69 21.75 1.37
N ALA A 267 3.30 22.62 2.16
CA ALA A 267 4.28 22.28 3.17
C ALA A 267 4.28 23.35 4.28
N ASP A 268 4.76 22.99 5.44
CA ASP A 268 5.22 23.96 6.43
C ASP A 268 6.27 24.90 5.81
N ASN A 269 6.37 26.15 6.24
CA ASN A 269 7.19 27.17 5.55
C ASN A 269 8.70 26.90 5.58
N ASP A 270 9.19 26.35 6.68
CA ASP A 270 10.62 26.12 6.93
C ASP A 270 10.93 24.72 7.48
N GLY A 271 9.87 23.93 7.80
CA GLY A 271 9.96 22.58 8.35
C GLY A 271 10.62 22.51 9.71
N ASP A 272 10.69 23.61 10.45
CA ASP A 272 11.13 23.68 11.87
C ASP A 272 9.90 23.64 12.79
N PRO A 273 10.03 23.12 14.02
CA PRO A 273 8.95 23.25 14.99
C PRO A 273 8.66 24.74 15.23
N ASP A 274 7.40 25.13 15.17
CA ASP A 274 6.93 26.47 15.43
C ASP A 274 7.55 27.08 16.67
N PRO A 275 7.93 28.38 16.66
CA PRO A 275 8.67 29.05 17.72
C PRO A 275 7.83 29.31 18.97
N ILE A 276 6.70 28.66 19.18
CA ILE A 276 5.88 28.89 20.36
C ILE A 276 6.62 28.44 21.59
N SER A 277 6.93 29.46 22.44
CA SER A 277 7.67 29.33 23.66
C SER A 277 7.06 28.33 24.64
N GLY A 278 7.87 27.43 25.19
CA GLY A 278 7.47 26.55 26.27
C GLY A 278 7.40 25.04 25.91
N ALA A 279 6.25 24.43 26.03
CA ALA A 279 6.09 22.99 25.97
C ALA A 279 6.33 22.35 24.57
N TYR A 280 6.41 23.15 23.53
CA TYR A 280 6.54 22.71 22.14
C TYR A 280 7.96 22.84 21.57
N ALA A 281 8.85 23.48 22.27
CA ALA A 281 10.26 23.62 21.86
C ALA A 281 10.94 22.24 21.76
N GLY A 282 11.50 21.92 20.59
CA GLY A 282 12.20 20.65 20.33
C GLY A 282 11.31 19.47 19.93
N LEU A 283 10.07 19.72 19.53
CA LEU A 283 9.20 18.71 18.93
C LEU A 283 9.53 18.48 17.44
N PHE A 284 9.02 17.36 16.92
CA PHE A 284 9.26 16.89 15.57
C PHE A 284 8.85 17.96 14.54
N ALA A 285 9.78 18.25 13.60
CA ALA A 285 9.55 19.19 12.51
C ALA A 285 8.86 18.51 11.34
N PRO A 286 7.84 19.12 10.70
CA PRO A 286 7.19 18.57 9.50
C PRO A 286 8.06 18.78 8.24
N THR A 287 9.11 17.96 8.09
CA THR A 287 10.05 18.05 6.96
C THR A 287 9.52 17.50 5.64
N SER A 288 8.32 16.93 5.64
CA SER A 288 7.64 16.39 4.47
C SER A 288 6.75 17.43 3.81
N ALA A 289 6.29 17.15 2.60
CA ALA A 289 5.27 17.91 1.90
C ALA A 289 4.17 17.00 1.37
N VAL A 290 3.02 17.58 1.07
CA VAL A 290 1.91 16.90 0.41
C VAL A 290 1.57 17.59 -0.91
N ALA A 291 0.90 16.85 -1.78
CA ALA A 291 0.44 17.41 -3.05
C ALA A 291 -0.92 16.80 -3.46
N THR A 292 -1.68 17.59 -4.21
CA THR A 292 -2.84 17.10 -4.95
C THR A 292 -2.49 17.03 -6.44
N LYS A 293 -2.54 15.82 -6.99
CA LYS A 293 -2.33 15.53 -8.41
C LYS A 293 -3.68 15.37 -9.10
N VAL A 294 -3.90 16.09 -10.19
CA VAL A 294 -5.03 15.86 -11.08
C VAL A 294 -4.67 14.77 -12.08
N LEU A 295 -5.44 13.66 -12.06
CA LEU A 295 -5.22 12.50 -12.94
C LEU A 295 -6.19 12.47 -14.11
N ARG A 296 -7.46 12.77 -13.85
CA ARG A 296 -8.52 12.78 -14.86
C ARG A 296 -9.43 13.97 -14.64
N ILE A 297 -9.76 14.66 -15.71
CA ILE A 297 -10.75 15.74 -15.73
C ILE A 297 -11.94 15.33 -16.62
N PRO A 298 -13.12 15.97 -16.48
CA PRO A 298 -14.33 15.57 -17.18
C PRO A 298 -14.31 15.65 -18.72
N THR A 299 -13.29 16.21 -19.35
CA THR A 299 -13.16 16.32 -20.80
C THR A 299 -11.72 16.13 -21.24
N ASP A 300 -11.48 15.99 -22.57
CA ASP A 300 -10.15 15.99 -23.20
C ASP A 300 -9.40 17.34 -23.05
N ARG A 301 -10.02 18.34 -22.42
CA ARG A 301 -9.35 19.61 -22.10
C ARG A 301 -8.46 19.42 -20.89
N THR A 302 -7.21 19.86 -21.01
CA THR A 302 -6.22 19.85 -19.93
C THR A 302 -6.24 21.13 -19.08
N ASP A 303 -7.18 22.04 -19.36
CA ASP A 303 -7.24 23.35 -18.71
C ASP A 303 -8.02 23.25 -17.39
N PHE A 304 -7.37 23.59 -16.32
CA PHE A 304 -8.00 23.78 -15.01
C PHE A 304 -7.50 25.08 -14.38
N ALA A 305 -8.26 25.62 -13.42
CA ALA A 305 -7.88 26.81 -12.66
C ALA A 305 -7.29 26.39 -11.31
N PHE A 306 -6.34 27.18 -10.84
CA PHE A 306 -5.74 27.05 -9.51
C PHE A 306 -5.81 28.39 -8.80
N ASN A 307 -6.52 28.45 -7.69
CA ASN A 307 -6.60 29.63 -6.83
C ASN A 307 -6.21 29.25 -5.41
N TRP A 308 -5.49 30.12 -4.73
CA TRP A 308 -5.22 30.00 -3.32
C TRP A 308 -5.61 31.29 -2.59
N TRP A 309 -5.97 31.18 -1.32
CA TRP A 309 -6.32 32.34 -0.48
C TRP A 309 -6.02 32.05 0.98
N ILE A 310 -6.05 33.12 1.77
CA ILE A 310 -5.91 33.08 3.22
C ILE A 310 -7.25 33.38 3.83
N SER A 311 -7.71 32.58 4.78
CA SER A 311 -8.93 32.81 5.53
C SER A 311 -8.56 33.28 6.93
N SER A 312 -8.26 34.58 7.06
CA SER A 312 -7.88 35.19 8.34
C SER A 312 -9.01 36.07 8.91
N TRP A 313 -9.09 36.12 10.23
CA TRP A 313 -9.95 37.10 10.93
C TRP A 313 -9.45 38.54 10.75
N ASP A 314 -8.15 38.73 10.43
CA ASP A 314 -7.56 40.02 10.13
C ASP A 314 -7.62 40.28 8.63
N GLU A 315 -8.44 41.25 8.22
CA GLU A 315 -8.61 41.64 6.84
C GLU A 315 -7.31 42.01 6.11
N SER A 316 -6.26 42.37 6.86
CA SER A 316 -4.95 42.67 6.29
C SER A 316 -4.24 41.43 5.72
N TYR A 317 -4.62 40.24 6.18
CA TYR A 317 -4.10 38.96 5.69
C TYR A 317 -5.06 38.26 4.71
N ASP A 318 -6.21 38.88 4.41
CA ASP A 318 -7.16 38.36 3.44
C ASP A 318 -6.57 38.42 2.04
N TRP A 319 -6.32 37.23 1.44
CA TRP A 319 -5.73 37.06 0.11
C TRP A 319 -6.63 36.19 -0.73
N GLY A 320 -7.03 36.65 -1.91
CA GLY A 320 -7.91 35.95 -2.83
C GLY A 320 -7.58 36.25 -4.28
N PRO A 321 -8.52 36.03 -5.22
CA PRO A 321 -8.32 36.32 -6.63
C PRO A 321 -7.84 37.74 -6.84
N ARG A 322 -6.64 37.88 -7.40
CA ARG A 322 -5.95 39.18 -7.50
C ARG A 322 -5.70 39.66 -8.93
N ARG A 323 -6.23 38.96 -9.92
CA ARG A 323 -6.07 39.38 -11.31
C ARG A 323 -6.91 40.61 -11.59
N ASN A 324 -6.28 41.64 -12.10
CA ASN A 324 -6.96 42.87 -12.44
C ASN A 324 -7.80 42.66 -13.71
N GLN A 325 -9.13 42.72 -13.58
CA GLN A 325 -10.10 42.48 -14.66
C GLN A 325 -10.75 43.81 -15.06
N PRO A 326 -11.37 43.91 -16.28
CA PRO A 326 -12.22 45.03 -16.64
C PRO A 326 -13.35 45.20 -15.60
N GLY A 327 -13.31 46.28 -14.84
CA GLY A 327 -14.23 46.52 -13.72
C GLY A 327 -13.60 46.43 -12.33
N GLY A 328 -12.32 46.06 -12.23
CA GLY A 328 -11.57 45.87 -10.99
C GLY A 328 -11.68 44.46 -10.44
N VAL A 329 -10.98 44.20 -9.33
CA VAL A 329 -11.05 42.93 -8.60
C VAL A 329 -12.40 42.79 -7.91
N ARG A 330 -13.05 41.62 -8.06
CA ARG A 330 -14.29 41.33 -7.34
C ARG A 330 -14.04 41.29 -5.84
N GLN A 331 -14.85 42.02 -5.11
CA GLN A 331 -14.93 41.88 -3.65
C GLN A 331 -16.10 40.94 -3.32
N PHE A 332 -15.88 40.03 -2.42
CA PHE A 332 -16.88 39.10 -1.92
C PHE A 332 -17.78 39.77 -0.86
N LEU A 333 -18.79 39.07 -0.39
CA LEU A 333 -19.68 39.57 0.65
C LEU A 333 -18.86 40.04 1.87
N GLY A 334 -19.18 41.24 2.37
CA GLY A 334 -18.43 41.86 3.44
C GLY A 334 -17.17 42.63 2.99
N GLY A 335 -16.90 42.69 1.68
CA GLY A 335 -15.75 43.42 1.12
C GLY A 335 -14.43 42.63 1.12
N ARG A 336 -14.48 41.36 1.41
CA ARG A 336 -13.32 40.46 1.50
C ARG A 336 -12.85 39.99 0.14
N LEU A 337 -11.58 39.61 0.02
CA LEU A 337 -10.98 39.08 -1.21
C LEU A 337 -10.82 37.55 -1.19
N GLY A 338 -10.59 36.98 -0.01
CA GLY A 338 -10.17 35.59 0.14
C GLY A 338 -11.20 34.65 0.76
N HIS A 339 -12.40 35.11 1.06
CA HIS A 339 -13.41 34.29 1.75
C HIS A 339 -14.73 34.29 1.01
N PRO A 340 -14.94 33.34 0.08
CA PRO A 340 -16.18 33.23 -0.67
C PRO A 340 -17.29 32.69 0.22
N MET A 341 -18.31 33.53 0.51
CA MET A 341 -19.38 33.19 1.44
C MET A 341 -20.65 32.76 0.75
N THR A 342 -20.95 33.37 -0.42
CA THR A 342 -22.19 33.09 -1.17
C THR A 342 -21.95 32.11 -2.30
N ASP A 343 -23.05 31.53 -2.85
CA ASP A 343 -22.95 30.69 -4.04
C ASP A 343 -22.37 31.47 -5.23
N GLU A 344 -22.71 32.73 -5.36
CA GLU A 344 -22.16 33.58 -6.40
C GLU A 344 -20.66 33.82 -6.23
N ASP A 345 -20.18 33.93 -4.97
CA ASP A 345 -18.76 34.11 -4.68
C ASP A 345 -17.99 32.81 -4.95
N LYS A 346 -18.52 31.67 -4.46
CA LYS A 346 -17.94 30.34 -4.68
C LYS A 346 -17.93 29.99 -6.18
N TYR A 347 -19.04 30.23 -6.88
CA TYR A 347 -19.11 30.02 -8.32
C TYR A 347 -18.12 30.90 -9.09
N TYR A 348 -17.98 32.17 -8.70
CA TYR A 348 -16.98 33.05 -9.28
C TYR A 348 -15.57 32.54 -9.11
N MET A 349 -15.20 32.03 -7.93
CA MET A 349 -13.89 31.39 -7.69
C MET A 349 -13.64 30.26 -8.69
N MET A 350 -14.61 29.36 -8.88
CA MET A 350 -14.48 28.26 -9.84
C MET A 350 -14.43 28.72 -11.28
N ALA A 351 -15.23 29.73 -11.66
CA ALA A 351 -15.41 30.19 -13.04
C ALA A 351 -14.41 31.24 -13.50
N SER A 352 -13.62 31.81 -12.62
CA SER A 352 -12.68 32.91 -12.89
C SER A 352 -11.57 32.56 -13.89
N LYS A 353 -11.28 31.26 -14.01
CA LYS A 353 -10.16 30.72 -14.83
C LYS A 353 -8.81 31.33 -14.45
N GLU A 354 -8.68 31.84 -13.24
CA GLU A 354 -7.44 32.37 -12.73
C GLU A 354 -6.50 31.22 -12.41
N PHE A 355 -5.24 31.35 -12.77
CA PHE A 355 -4.19 30.41 -12.41
C PHE A 355 -3.13 31.19 -11.65
N ASP A 356 -3.13 31.02 -10.33
CA ASP A 356 -2.32 31.82 -9.44
C ASP A 356 -0.85 31.43 -9.49
N TYR A 357 0.00 32.37 -9.17
CA TYR A 357 1.41 32.11 -8.87
C TYR A 357 1.58 31.54 -7.47
N ASN A 358 2.75 30.96 -7.19
CA ASN A 358 3.05 30.39 -5.90
C ASN A 358 2.93 31.42 -4.77
N GLN A 359 2.39 31.07 -3.63
CA GLN A 359 2.30 31.92 -2.44
C GLN A 359 3.68 32.49 -2.06
N THR A 360 4.72 31.67 -2.12
CA THR A 360 6.10 32.09 -1.83
C THR A 360 6.63 33.21 -2.72
N GLU A 361 5.90 33.57 -3.77
CA GLU A 361 6.22 34.64 -4.71
C GLU A 361 5.31 35.87 -4.53
N ALA A 362 4.41 35.86 -3.53
CA ALA A 362 3.41 36.91 -3.30
C ALA A 362 4.01 38.32 -3.11
N TYR A 363 5.28 38.41 -2.68
CA TYR A 363 5.98 39.68 -2.51
C TYR A 363 6.52 40.30 -3.81
N TYR A 364 6.52 39.55 -4.94
CA TYR A 364 6.95 40.09 -6.24
C TYR A 364 5.85 40.96 -6.86
N ASP A 365 6.23 42.12 -7.38
CA ASP A 365 5.30 42.95 -8.15
C ASP A 365 5.08 42.37 -9.55
N ARG A 366 3.89 41.83 -9.78
CA ARG A 366 3.43 41.26 -11.06
C ARG A 366 2.37 42.13 -11.72
N SER A 367 2.28 43.41 -11.36
CA SER A 367 1.29 44.31 -11.96
C SER A 367 1.44 44.45 -13.48
N ALA A 368 2.65 44.29 -14.00
CA ALA A 368 2.90 44.27 -15.45
C ALA A 368 2.29 43.05 -16.17
N GLU A 369 2.01 41.96 -15.42
CA GLU A 369 1.38 40.74 -15.91
C GLU A 369 -0.15 40.74 -15.71
N GLY A 370 -0.68 41.84 -15.18
CA GLY A 370 -2.12 42.03 -14.95
C GLY A 370 -2.60 41.66 -13.56
N TRP A 371 -1.70 41.48 -12.60
CA TRP A 371 -2.04 41.25 -11.21
C TRP A 371 -2.19 42.54 -10.42
N LEU A 372 -2.87 42.51 -9.30
CA LEU A 372 -2.80 43.61 -8.32
C LEU A 372 -1.38 43.72 -7.76
N SER A 373 -0.99 44.96 -7.45
CA SER A 373 0.26 45.19 -6.75
C SER A 373 0.24 44.50 -5.36
N PRO A 374 1.39 43.99 -4.89
CA PRO A 374 1.52 43.35 -3.59
C PRO A 374 1.05 44.29 -2.47
N PRO A 375 0.29 43.80 -1.48
CA PRO A 375 -0.04 44.57 -0.28
C PRO A 375 1.22 44.76 0.60
N ALA A 376 1.10 45.64 1.58
CA ALA A 376 2.25 45.98 2.42
C ALA A 376 2.82 44.80 3.22
N ASN A 377 1.99 43.81 3.55
CA ASN A 377 2.34 42.59 4.28
C ASN A 377 2.60 41.36 3.35
N ALA A 378 2.77 41.59 2.07
CA ALA A 378 3.01 40.49 1.09
C ALA A 378 4.24 39.63 1.42
N ALA A 379 5.26 40.22 2.08
CA ALA A 379 6.43 39.47 2.54
C ALA A 379 6.10 38.49 3.67
N GLU A 380 5.18 38.85 4.56
CA GLU A 380 4.70 37.97 5.62
C GLU A 380 3.87 36.84 5.04
N ILE A 381 2.95 37.16 4.12
CA ILE A 381 2.13 36.17 3.39
C ILE A 381 2.99 35.15 2.64
N SER A 382 4.08 35.62 2.00
CA SER A 382 4.99 34.74 1.28
C SER A 382 5.83 33.83 2.19
N SER A 383 5.91 34.16 3.46
CA SER A 383 6.63 33.36 4.47
C SER A 383 5.79 32.28 5.12
N GLY A 384 4.48 32.29 4.93
CA GLY A 384 3.53 31.29 5.44
C GLY A 384 2.26 31.95 5.97
N ALA A 385 1.16 31.22 5.92
CA ALA A 385 -0.16 31.64 6.40
C ALA A 385 -1.12 30.43 6.50
N ASP A 386 -2.30 30.65 7.12
CA ASP A 386 -3.44 29.73 7.05
C ASP A 386 -4.00 29.68 5.62
N ILE A 387 -3.56 28.69 4.83
CA ILE A 387 -3.80 28.63 3.39
C ILE A 387 -4.88 27.63 3.01
N LYS A 388 -5.65 28.04 1.99
CA LYS A 388 -6.62 27.20 1.32
C LYS A 388 -6.42 27.31 -0.18
N TYR A 389 -6.74 26.23 -0.91
CA TYR A 389 -6.74 26.31 -2.37
C TYR A 389 -7.90 25.56 -3.00
N LEU A 390 -8.17 25.94 -4.24
CA LEU A 390 -9.20 25.35 -5.08
C LEU A 390 -8.64 25.03 -6.46
N LEU A 391 -8.79 23.79 -6.87
CA LEU A 391 -8.66 23.35 -8.25
C LEU A 391 -10.04 23.31 -8.87
N SER A 392 -10.26 23.94 -10.02
CA SER A 392 -11.58 23.98 -10.67
C SER A 392 -11.53 23.68 -12.14
N PHE A 393 -12.56 22.99 -12.61
CA PHE A 393 -12.72 22.43 -13.95
C PHE A 393 -14.05 22.86 -14.53
N GLY A 394 -14.09 23.25 -15.79
CA GLY A 394 -15.33 23.64 -16.46
C GLY A 394 -15.14 24.78 -17.51
N PRO A 395 -16.20 25.30 -18.13
CA PRO A 395 -17.59 24.88 -17.90
C PRO A 395 -17.99 23.59 -18.65
N PHE A 396 -18.96 22.87 -18.07
CA PHE A 396 -19.63 21.73 -18.70
C PHE A 396 -21.15 21.97 -18.73
N ASP A 397 -21.85 21.29 -19.63
CA ASP A 397 -23.32 21.20 -19.59
C ASP A 397 -23.71 19.77 -19.25
N MET A 398 -24.65 19.57 -18.33
CA MET A 398 -25.12 18.26 -17.90
C MET A 398 -26.63 18.16 -18.09
N ASN A 399 -27.10 17.32 -19.03
CA ASN A 399 -28.49 16.93 -19.12
C ASN A 399 -28.87 15.96 -17.97
N PRO A 400 -30.18 15.76 -17.72
CA PRO A 400 -30.63 14.72 -16.78
C PRO A 400 -30.04 13.35 -17.12
N GLY A 401 -29.34 12.74 -16.14
CA GLY A 401 -28.68 11.45 -16.28
C GLY A 401 -27.24 11.51 -16.77
N ASP A 402 -26.72 12.65 -17.18
CA ASP A 402 -25.30 12.81 -17.52
C ASP A 402 -24.43 12.74 -16.26
N ALA A 403 -23.21 12.21 -16.38
CA ALA A 403 -22.24 12.13 -15.31
C ALA A 403 -20.86 12.66 -15.75
N LEU A 404 -20.17 13.35 -14.85
CA LEU A 404 -18.81 13.88 -15.02
C LEU A 404 -17.83 13.09 -14.18
N PRO A 405 -16.77 12.53 -14.74
CA PRO A 405 -15.69 11.91 -13.99
C PRO A 405 -14.65 12.94 -13.52
N LEU A 406 -14.10 12.74 -12.34
CA LEU A 406 -12.93 13.45 -11.83
C LEU A 406 -12.07 12.48 -11.03
N THR A 407 -10.78 12.38 -11.34
CA THR A 407 -9.86 11.56 -10.52
C THR A 407 -8.68 12.41 -10.07
N VAL A 408 -8.39 12.33 -8.78
CA VAL A 408 -7.25 13.02 -8.15
C VAL A 408 -6.47 12.06 -7.26
N ALA A 409 -5.21 12.40 -6.97
CA ALA A 409 -4.40 11.73 -5.97
C ALA A 409 -3.98 12.71 -4.88
N PHE A 410 -4.10 12.31 -3.62
CA PHE A 410 -3.36 12.91 -2.51
C PHE A 410 -2.03 12.18 -2.40
N VAL A 411 -0.94 12.90 -2.54
CA VAL A 411 0.43 12.38 -2.60
C VAL A 411 1.25 13.01 -1.48
N ALA A 412 2.03 12.21 -0.78
CA ALA A 412 2.98 12.69 0.21
C ALA A 412 4.43 12.49 -0.27
N GLY A 413 5.37 13.30 0.23
CA GLY A 413 6.79 13.19 -0.09
C GLY A 413 7.67 13.54 1.10
N GLN A 414 8.56 12.61 1.46
CA GLN A 414 9.56 12.83 2.51
C GLN A 414 10.69 13.73 2.03
N ASP A 415 11.47 14.22 3.00
CA ASP A 415 12.70 14.97 2.76
C ASP A 415 12.54 16.20 1.86
N PHE A 416 11.35 16.83 1.93
CA PHE A 416 11.11 18.09 1.23
C PHE A 416 12.09 19.17 1.70
N TYR A 417 12.39 19.19 2.99
CA TYR A 417 13.48 19.95 3.56
C TYR A 417 14.66 19.03 3.89
N SER A 418 15.74 19.14 3.12
CA SER A 418 16.94 18.35 3.33
C SER A 418 17.83 18.89 4.45
N ASP A 419 18.71 18.02 4.95
CA ASP A 419 19.60 18.19 6.09
C ASP A 419 20.28 19.58 6.25
N GLY A 420 20.23 20.06 7.43
CA GLY A 420 20.83 21.28 7.91
C GLY A 420 20.37 21.59 9.33
N MET A 421 19.71 20.62 9.92
CA MET A 421 18.89 20.71 11.11
C MET A 421 19.71 20.92 12.37
N GLY A 422 19.53 22.03 12.98
CA GLY A 422 19.96 22.37 14.31
C GLY A 422 19.46 23.78 14.63
N PRO A 423 19.25 24.13 15.88
CA PRO A 423 18.79 25.47 16.26
C PRO A 423 19.64 26.56 15.59
N GLY A 424 18.99 27.41 14.79
CA GLY A 424 19.62 28.56 14.13
C GLY A 424 20.27 28.32 12.76
N LYS A 425 19.96 27.17 12.09
CA LYS A 425 20.35 26.94 10.70
C LYS A 425 19.20 27.26 9.76
N VAL A 426 19.44 28.19 8.83
CA VAL A 426 18.49 28.51 7.76
C VAL A 426 18.44 27.35 6.77
N ARG A 427 17.30 26.77 6.58
CA ARG A 427 17.07 25.72 5.55
C ARG A 427 17.12 26.34 4.17
N LYS A 428 17.82 25.67 3.27
CA LYS A 428 18.12 26.28 1.97
C LYS A 428 17.44 25.64 0.79
N TRP A 429 16.97 24.40 0.88
CA TRP A 429 16.55 23.65 -0.32
C TRP A 429 15.27 22.90 -0.09
N ARG A 430 14.26 23.17 -0.92
CA ARG A 430 13.04 22.38 -1.06
C ARG A 430 13.28 21.34 -2.14
N SER A 431 13.30 20.05 -1.77
CA SER A 431 13.40 18.95 -2.70
C SER A 431 12.01 18.42 -3.06
N PHE A 432 11.70 18.39 -4.35
CA PHE A 432 10.49 17.76 -4.87
C PHE A 432 10.71 16.29 -5.28
N ASP A 433 11.83 15.71 -4.96
CA ASP A 433 12.25 14.40 -5.48
C ASP A 433 11.27 13.28 -5.09
N SER A 434 10.91 13.18 -3.80
CA SER A 434 9.93 12.19 -3.34
C SER A 434 8.54 12.45 -3.89
N LEU A 435 8.11 13.71 -3.91
CA LEU A 435 6.82 14.08 -4.54
C LEU A 435 6.80 13.75 -6.04
N GLN A 436 7.91 13.96 -6.76
CA GLN A 436 8.03 13.60 -8.17
C GLN A 436 7.81 12.10 -8.37
N LEU A 437 8.54 11.26 -7.62
CA LEU A 437 8.44 9.81 -7.74
C LEU A 437 7.03 9.31 -7.41
N ASN A 438 6.50 9.74 -6.26
CA ASN A 438 5.20 9.27 -5.80
C ASN A 438 4.05 9.78 -6.70
N THR A 439 4.19 10.98 -7.29
CA THR A 439 3.26 11.49 -8.29
C THR A 439 3.30 10.67 -9.59
N LEU A 440 4.48 10.26 -10.03
CA LEU A 440 4.63 9.40 -11.21
C LEU A 440 3.97 8.04 -10.96
N TRP A 441 4.23 7.43 -9.80
CA TRP A 441 3.60 6.16 -9.46
C TRP A 441 2.07 6.28 -9.36
N ALA A 442 1.55 7.35 -8.76
CA ALA A 442 0.10 7.60 -8.74
C ALA A 442 -0.47 7.70 -10.17
N THR A 443 0.26 8.35 -11.08
CA THR A 443 -0.13 8.46 -12.49
C THR A 443 -0.08 7.11 -13.20
N TRP A 444 0.98 6.32 -12.99
CA TRP A 444 1.15 5.02 -13.64
C TRP A 444 0.17 3.95 -13.12
N VAL A 445 -0.17 3.98 -11.85
CA VAL A 445 -1.21 3.09 -11.28
C VAL A 445 -2.59 3.47 -11.80
N PHE A 446 -2.85 4.76 -11.96
CA PHE A 446 -4.10 5.24 -12.54
C PHE A 446 -4.26 4.82 -14.01
N ASP A 447 -3.20 4.93 -14.81
CA ASP A 447 -3.17 4.71 -16.26
C ASP A 447 -1.82 4.07 -16.64
N ASN A 448 -1.83 2.73 -16.86
CA ASN A 448 -0.62 1.93 -16.95
C ASN A 448 0.16 2.17 -18.24
N PRO A 449 1.44 2.56 -18.19
CA PRO A 449 2.24 2.84 -19.39
C PRO A 449 2.39 1.61 -20.30
N GLY A 450 2.04 1.76 -21.58
CA GLY A 450 2.19 0.72 -22.60
C GLY A 450 1.06 -0.31 -22.64
N VAL A 451 0.03 -0.14 -21.84
CA VAL A 451 -1.21 -0.92 -21.88
C VAL A 451 -2.19 -0.23 -22.84
N ASP A 452 -2.94 -1.01 -23.58
CA ASP A 452 -4.03 -0.57 -24.47
C ASP A 452 -5.32 -1.07 -23.80
N SER A 453 -5.94 -0.19 -23.00
CA SER A 453 -7.02 -0.57 -22.08
C SER A 453 -8.37 -0.67 -22.77
N ASP A 454 -8.58 0.06 -23.87
CA ASP A 454 -9.85 0.05 -24.63
C ASP A 454 -9.76 -0.68 -25.99
N GLY A 455 -8.56 -1.14 -26.37
CA GLY A 455 -8.33 -1.92 -27.60
C GLY A 455 -8.32 -1.06 -28.87
N ASP A 456 -8.09 0.23 -28.79
CA ASP A 456 -8.06 1.17 -29.93
C ASP A 456 -6.70 1.19 -30.66
N GLY A 457 -5.67 0.54 -30.09
CA GLY A 457 -4.30 0.46 -30.59
C GLY A 457 -3.37 1.53 -30.06
N ASN A 458 -3.87 2.48 -29.28
CA ASN A 458 -3.07 3.46 -28.53
C ASN A 458 -2.55 2.79 -27.25
N ARG A 459 -1.28 2.96 -26.94
CA ARG A 459 -0.63 2.42 -25.73
C ARG A 459 -0.01 3.53 -24.88
N GLY A 460 -0.43 4.76 -25.13
CA GLY A 460 0.07 5.92 -24.41
C GLY A 460 1.33 6.54 -25.02
N LYS A 461 1.92 7.45 -24.25
CA LYS A 461 3.11 8.19 -24.71
C LYS A 461 4.38 7.39 -24.48
N TYR A 462 5.26 7.44 -25.44
CA TYR A 462 6.54 6.74 -25.39
C TYR A 462 7.70 7.67 -25.70
N HIS A 463 8.86 7.34 -25.18
CA HIS A 463 10.15 7.92 -25.50
C HIS A 463 10.96 6.92 -26.32
N ILE A 464 11.65 7.42 -27.35
CA ILE A 464 12.56 6.59 -28.15
C ILE A 464 14.00 6.97 -27.78
N PHE A 465 14.74 6.04 -27.21
CA PHE A 465 16.17 6.21 -26.93
C PHE A 465 16.96 6.18 -28.23
N CYS A 466 17.45 7.33 -28.61
CA CYS A 466 18.04 7.55 -29.93
C CYS A 466 19.50 7.20 -30.01
N LEU A 467 19.89 6.41 -31.01
CA LEU A 467 21.30 6.19 -31.38
C LEU A 467 21.91 7.35 -32.17
N ASN A 468 21.09 8.11 -32.93
CA ASN A 468 21.53 9.29 -33.71
C ASN A 468 20.47 10.40 -33.61
N PRO A 469 20.36 11.11 -32.47
CA PRO A 469 19.35 12.13 -32.29
C PRO A 469 19.59 13.36 -33.13
N LYS A 470 18.54 13.89 -33.76
CA LYS A 470 18.54 15.23 -34.36
C LYS A 470 17.63 16.13 -33.56
N ILE A 471 18.12 17.27 -33.11
CA ILE A 471 17.30 18.27 -32.43
C ILE A 471 16.21 18.72 -33.39
N SER A 472 14.96 18.55 -33.00
CA SER A 472 13.78 18.94 -33.75
C SER A 472 13.29 20.32 -33.31
N ARG A 473 13.18 20.54 -32.00
CA ARG A 473 12.76 21.80 -31.39
C ARG A 473 13.23 21.86 -29.93
N ILE A 474 13.13 23.06 -29.36
CA ILE A 474 13.32 23.28 -27.92
C ILE A 474 12.02 23.87 -27.40
N ASP A 475 11.39 23.17 -26.49
CA ASP A 475 10.19 23.59 -25.77
C ASP A 475 10.57 24.27 -24.45
N THR A 476 9.72 25.19 -23.99
CA THR A 476 9.96 25.92 -22.74
C THR A 476 8.80 25.61 -21.78
N ILE A 477 9.10 25.11 -20.61
CA ILE A 477 8.13 24.85 -19.54
C ILE A 477 8.45 25.79 -18.38
N ILE A 478 7.50 26.61 -17.99
CA ILE A 478 7.65 27.59 -16.92
C ILE A 478 6.90 27.06 -15.69
N ASN A 479 7.60 26.67 -14.64
CA ASN A 479 7.03 26.39 -13.32
C ASN A 479 6.82 27.71 -12.56
N SER A 480 7.82 28.59 -12.62
CA SER A 480 7.78 29.96 -12.12
C SER A 480 8.82 30.81 -12.89
N PRO A 481 8.82 32.14 -12.78
CA PRO A 481 9.84 32.99 -13.41
C PRO A 481 11.28 32.65 -13.04
N ALA A 482 11.48 32.10 -11.87
CA ALA A 482 12.78 31.65 -11.37
C ALA A 482 13.10 30.18 -11.71
N ASP A 483 12.12 29.42 -12.20
CA ASP A 483 12.23 27.98 -12.47
C ASP A 483 11.64 27.67 -13.85
N THR A 484 12.47 27.77 -14.86
CA THR A 484 12.13 27.50 -16.27
C THR A 484 12.95 26.32 -16.78
N ILE A 485 12.26 25.32 -17.35
CA ILE A 485 12.87 24.14 -17.95
C ILE A 485 12.86 24.29 -19.46
N PHE A 486 14.02 24.06 -20.09
CA PHE A 486 14.14 23.95 -21.54
C PHE A 486 14.18 22.47 -21.90
N ASP A 487 13.17 22.04 -22.66
CA ASP A 487 13.07 20.65 -23.14
C ASP A 487 13.58 20.60 -24.61
N THR A 488 14.52 19.70 -24.87
CA THR A 488 15.07 19.50 -26.21
C THR A 488 14.43 18.28 -26.85
N VAL A 489 13.51 18.48 -27.76
CA VAL A 489 12.84 17.41 -28.49
C VAL A 489 13.71 16.95 -29.67
N PHE A 490 13.97 15.64 -29.69
CA PHE A 490 14.75 14.98 -30.73
C PHE A 490 13.85 14.23 -31.71
N THR A 491 14.19 14.18 -32.98
CA THR A 491 13.66 13.21 -33.93
C THR A 491 14.59 12.03 -34.05
N CYS A 492 14.03 10.84 -33.96
CA CYS A 492 14.72 9.56 -34.00
C CYS A 492 14.17 8.67 -35.10
N LEU A 493 15.06 8.01 -35.83
CA LEU A 493 14.67 7.03 -36.83
C LEU A 493 14.78 5.59 -36.31
N TYR A 494 15.64 5.36 -35.32
CA TYR A 494 15.91 4.05 -34.74
C TYR A 494 16.28 4.18 -33.27
N GLY A 495 15.69 3.35 -32.42
CA GLY A 495 15.96 3.32 -30.98
C GLY A 495 14.98 2.42 -30.24
N ASP A 496 15.32 2.10 -29.00
CA ASP A 496 14.43 1.35 -28.11
C ASP A 496 13.28 2.26 -27.65
N THR A 497 12.07 1.71 -27.59
CA THR A 497 10.87 2.45 -27.19
C THR A 497 10.53 2.10 -25.74
N MET A 498 10.30 3.12 -24.93
CA MET A 498 9.82 2.99 -23.57
C MET A 498 8.58 3.85 -23.36
N PHE A 499 7.49 3.24 -22.95
CA PHE A 499 6.27 3.95 -22.59
C PHE A 499 6.46 4.57 -21.18
N TYR A 500 6.00 5.81 -20.99
CA TYR A 500 6.11 6.57 -19.76
C TYR A 500 4.78 7.23 -19.32
N GLN A 501 3.75 7.15 -20.14
CA GLN A 501 2.36 7.49 -19.82
C GLN A 501 1.44 6.46 -20.48
N GLY A 502 0.27 6.21 -19.89
CA GLY A 502 -0.73 5.33 -20.44
C GLY A 502 -1.54 5.94 -21.60
N ASP A 503 -2.59 5.25 -22.02
CA ASP A 503 -3.42 5.58 -23.17
C ASP A 503 -4.50 6.66 -22.88
N GLY A 504 -4.69 7.02 -21.60
CA GLY A 504 -5.68 7.97 -21.11
C GLY A 504 -6.94 7.30 -20.55
N VAL A 505 -7.00 5.97 -20.58
CA VAL A 505 -8.10 5.19 -20.01
C VAL A 505 -7.69 4.66 -18.65
N PRO A 506 -8.47 4.91 -17.59
CA PRO A 506 -8.09 4.48 -16.25
C PRO A 506 -8.01 2.95 -16.09
N ASP A 507 -6.89 2.44 -15.62
CA ASP A 507 -6.65 1.04 -15.27
C ASP A 507 -6.83 0.76 -13.80
N PHE A 508 -6.35 1.66 -12.94
CA PHE A 508 -6.26 1.48 -11.48
C PHE A 508 -5.52 0.20 -11.06
N ARG A 509 -4.45 -0.16 -11.78
CA ARG A 509 -3.70 -1.39 -11.54
C ARG A 509 -2.31 -1.07 -11.03
N GLY A 510 -2.03 -1.50 -9.81
CA GLY A 510 -0.68 -1.47 -9.24
C GLY A 510 0.12 -2.71 -9.63
N ALA A 511 1.46 -2.62 -9.56
CA ALA A 511 2.33 -3.77 -9.67
C ALA A 511 2.10 -4.72 -8.48
N LEU A 512 2.07 -6.01 -8.74
CA LEU A 512 1.88 -7.04 -7.73
C LEU A 512 3.06 -8.02 -7.75
N PRO A 513 3.45 -8.58 -6.60
CA PRO A 513 4.39 -9.69 -6.61
C PRO A 513 3.78 -10.89 -7.36
N PRO A 514 4.60 -11.80 -7.89
CA PRO A 514 4.11 -13.00 -8.55
C PRO A 514 3.11 -13.79 -7.68
N GLU A 515 2.21 -14.55 -8.31
CA GLU A 515 1.24 -15.35 -7.55
C GLU A 515 1.97 -16.29 -6.59
N ARG A 516 1.55 -16.30 -5.33
CA ARG A 516 2.16 -17.11 -4.29
C ARG A 516 2.01 -18.60 -4.59
N PRO A 517 3.08 -19.42 -4.48
CA PRO A 517 2.94 -20.85 -4.64
C PRO A 517 2.15 -21.49 -3.49
N GLU A 518 1.27 -22.44 -3.80
CA GLU A 518 0.61 -23.26 -2.81
C GLU A 518 1.57 -24.32 -2.29
N ILE A 519 1.91 -24.25 -1.00
CA ILE A 519 2.84 -25.18 -0.37
C ILE A 519 2.13 -26.37 0.27
N LYS A 520 2.80 -27.52 0.24
CA LYS A 520 2.44 -28.72 1.00
C LYS A 520 3.62 -29.10 1.89
N THR A 521 3.35 -29.41 3.15
CA THR A 521 4.35 -29.84 4.12
C THR A 521 4.15 -31.30 4.47
N PHE A 522 5.28 -32.01 4.62
CA PHE A 522 5.27 -33.41 5.00
C PHE A 522 6.36 -33.66 6.04
N PRO A 523 6.05 -34.26 7.21
CA PRO A 523 7.07 -34.76 8.10
C PRO A 523 7.74 -35.98 7.48
N ARG A 524 9.07 -36.01 7.54
CA ARG A 524 9.89 -37.13 7.07
C ARG A 524 10.95 -37.47 8.12
N VAL A 525 11.37 -38.69 8.13
CA VAL A 525 12.49 -39.15 8.96
C VAL A 525 13.69 -39.44 8.06
N ASN A 526 14.85 -38.89 8.40
CA ASN A 526 16.10 -39.11 7.67
C ASN A 526 16.77 -40.44 8.06
N GLU A 527 17.88 -40.74 7.44
CA GLU A 527 18.67 -41.95 7.69
C GLU A 527 19.23 -42.05 9.12
N PHE A 528 19.27 -40.95 9.87
CA PHE A 528 19.68 -40.87 11.28
C PHE A 528 18.49 -40.97 12.27
N ASN A 529 17.32 -41.30 11.77
CA ASN A 529 16.06 -41.33 12.53
C ASN A 529 15.62 -39.96 13.11
N GLU A 530 16.16 -38.87 12.59
CA GLU A 530 15.80 -37.50 12.96
C GLU A 530 14.70 -36.95 12.04
N GLY A 531 13.80 -36.15 12.60
CA GLY A 531 12.69 -35.58 11.86
C GLY A 531 13.13 -34.40 10.98
N GLU A 532 12.63 -34.40 9.77
CA GLU A 532 12.75 -33.32 8.79
C GLU A 532 11.36 -32.85 8.39
N ILE A 533 11.24 -31.60 7.94
CA ILE A 533 10.03 -31.06 7.29
C ILE A 533 10.35 -30.89 5.82
N VAL A 534 9.63 -31.61 4.96
CA VAL A 534 9.70 -31.48 3.51
C VAL A 534 8.64 -30.48 3.07
N ILE A 535 9.04 -29.47 2.33
CA ILE A 535 8.16 -28.43 1.75
C ILE A 535 8.16 -28.64 0.24
N LYS A 536 6.97 -28.80 -0.34
CA LYS A 536 6.79 -28.95 -1.80
C LYS A 536 5.83 -27.90 -2.33
N TRP A 537 6.07 -27.46 -3.55
CA TRP A 537 5.17 -26.58 -4.28
C TRP A 537 5.33 -26.75 -5.78
N ASN A 538 4.31 -26.34 -6.53
CA ASN A 538 4.37 -26.23 -7.98
C ASN A 538 4.31 -24.78 -8.40
N GLY A 539 5.30 -24.33 -9.17
CA GLY A 539 5.47 -22.94 -9.57
C GLY A 539 4.78 -22.56 -10.88
N PHE A 540 3.95 -23.43 -11.49
CA PHE A 540 3.38 -23.14 -12.81
C PHE A 540 2.68 -21.78 -12.86
N LYS A 541 1.72 -21.51 -11.97
CA LYS A 541 0.99 -20.25 -11.93
C LYS A 541 1.90 -19.08 -11.59
N THR A 542 2.80 -19.26 -10.63
CA THR A 542 3.75 -18.24 -10.16
C THR A 542 4.70 -17.80 -11.28
N GLU A 543 5.29 -18.75 -12.01
CA GLU A 543 6.34 -18.49 -13.00
C GLU A 543 5.79 -18.11 -14.38
N THR A 544 4.51 -18.39 -14.66
CA THR A 544 3.87 -18.06 -15.93
C THR A 544 2.82 -16.96 -15.80
N GLY A 545 2.55 -16.52 -14.58
CA GLY A 545 1.66 -15.39 -14.29
C GLY A 545 2.19 -14.10 -14.90
N THR A 546 1.28 -13.30 -15.43
CA THR A 546 1.60 -11.99 -15.99
C THR A 546 1.28 -10.93 -14.97
N ASP A 547 2.23 -10.08 -14.61
CA ASP A 547 1.97 -8.92 -13.76
C ASP A 547 0.96 -7.98 -14.43
N GLN A 548 -0.05 -7.55 -13.67
CA GLN A 548 -1.15 -6.75 -14.21
C GLN A 548 -0.75 -5.32 -14.60
N PHE A 549 0.33 -4.78 -14.00
CA PHE A 549 0.85 -3.46 -14.29
C PHE A 549 1.73 -3.47 -15.55
N SER A 550 2.74 -4.33 -15.58
CA SER A 550 3.70 -4.39 -16.69
C SER A 550 3.23 -5.21 -17.89
N GLN A 551 2.18 -6.03 -17.73
CA GLN A 551 1.69 -7.02 -18.71
C GLN A 551 2.80 -7.99 -19.16
N LYS A 552 3.76 -8.28 -18.28
CA LYS A 552 4.89 -9.17 -18.53
C LYS A 552 5.02 -10.22 -17.44
N ILE A 553 5.69 -11.29 -17.77
CA ILE A 553 6.14 -12.29 -16.81
C ILE A 553 7.44 -11.76 -16.23
N ASP A 554 7.44 -11.46 -14.94
CA ASP A 554 8.55 -10.82 -14.22
C ASP A 554 9.03 -11.62 -13.01
N PHE A 555 8.57 -12.86 -12.86
CA PHE A 555 9.00 -13.76 -11.80
C PHE A 555 10.54 -13.90 -11.78
N GLU A 556 11.12 -13.76 -10.58
CA GLU A 556 12.56 -13.85 -10.36
C GLU A 556 12.95 -15.06 -9.51
N GLY A 557 12.19 -15.36 -8.46
CA GLY A 557 12.60 -16.47 -7.60
C GLY A 557 11.69 -16.78 -6.42
N TYR A 558 12.17 -17.74 -5.62
CA TYR A 558 11.51 -18.21 -4.40
C TYR A 558 12.39 -17.98 -3.18
N ARG A 559 11.75 -17.68 -2.03
CA ARG A 559 12.40 -17.65 -0.73
C ARG A 559 11.63 -18.51 0.26
N VAL A 560 12.36 -19.34 1.01
CA VAL A 560 11.79 -20.16 2.09
C VAL A 560 12.04 -19.46 3.40
N TYR A 561 10.98 -19.23 4.15
CA TYR A 561 11.05 -18.62 5.48
C TYR A 561 10.52 -19.56 6.55
N THR A 562 11.04 -19.37 7.75
CA THR A 562 10.54 -20.05 8.95
C THR A 562 10.38 -19.06 10.11
N SER A 563 9.38 -19.29 10.93
CA SER A 563 9.15 -18.59 12.19
C SER A 563 8.80 -19.59 13.29
N ARG A 564 9.10 -19.24 14.54
CA ARG A 564 8.69 -20.01 15.71
C ARG A 564 7.35 -19.58 16.26
N SER A 565 7.00 -18.31 16.10
CA SER A 565 5.79 -17.72 16.63
C SER A 565 4.69 -17.54 15.59
N GLY A 566 5.04 -17.49 14.30
CA GLY A 566 4.14 -17.10 13.21
C GLY A 566 3.83 -15.59 13.16
N ASN A 567 4.50 -14.77 13.98
CA ASN A 567 4.35 -13.31 13.93
C ASN A 567 4.99 -12.74 12.66
N PRO A 568 4.41 -11.70 12.04
CA PRO A 568 4.93 -11.10 10.81
C PRO A 568 6.40 -10.68 10.89
N THR A 569 6.87 -10.24 12.06
CA THR A 569 8.24 -9.74 12.27
C THR A 569 9.28 -10.83 12.60
N ASP A 570 8.84 -12.10 12.73
CA ASP A 570 9.65 -13.19 13.29
C ASP A 570 10.08 -14.20 12.22
N PHE A 571 9.73 -13.95 10.96
CA PHE A 571 10.12 -14.80 9.84
C PHE A 571 11.58 -14.58 9.47
N THR A 572 12.33 -15.68 9.45
CA THR A 572 13.73 -15.71 9.09
C THR A 572 13.91 -16.43 7.77
N LEU A 573 14.63 -15.83 6.84
CA LEU A 573 15.01 -16.44 5.57
C LEU A 573 15.92 -17.66 5.83
N VAL A 574 15.54 -18.80 5.26
CA VAL A 574 16.27 -20.08 5.40
C VAL A 574 17.03 -20.43 4.13
N ASN A 575 16.38 -20.23 2.98
CA ASN A 575 16.95 -20.52 1.67
C ASN A 575 16.31 -19.66 0.59
N SER A 576 17.00 -19.44 -0.51
CA SER A 576 16.49 -18.72 -1.68
C SER A 576 16.92 -19.39 -2.96
N TYR A 577 16.08 -19.27 -3.97
CA TYR A 577 16.36 -19.58 -5.37
C TYR A 577 16.03 -18.35 -6.19
N ASP A 578 16.88 -17.99 -7.11
CA ASP A 578 16.82 -16.79 -7.92
C ASP A 578 17.16 -17.16 -9.37
N MET A 579 16.41 -16.68 -10.34
CA MET A 579 16.69 -16.90 -11.76
C MET A 579 17.95 -16.15 -12.19
N GLN A 580 18.68 -16.71 -13.16
CA GLN A 580 19.88 -16.06 -13.69
C GLN A 580 19.50 -15.03 -14.74
N ASN A 581 19.34 -13.78 -14.31
CA ASN A 581 18.98 -12.66 -15.16
C ASN A 581 20.12 -11.66 -15.27
N TYR A 582 20.13 -10.89 -16.35
CA TYR A 582 21.16 -9.91 -16.68
C TYR A 582 20.55 -8.61 -17.13
N ASP A 583 21.02 -7.51 -16.58
CA ASP A 583 20.79 -6.17 -17.11
C ASP A 583 21.64 -5.95 -18.33
N ARG A 584 21.05 -5.52 -19.43
CA ARG A 584 21.76 -5.13 -20.64
C ARG A 584 21.91 -3.62 -20.72
N PHE A 585 23.14 -3.15 -20.69
CA PHE A 585 23.47 -1.74 -20.82
C PHE A 585 23.74 -1.39 -22.28
N ALA A 586 23.10 -0.32 -22.77
CA ALA A 586 23.31 0.24 -24.08
C ALA A 586 23.73 1.71 -23.96
N TYR A 587 24.66 2.14 -24.85
CA TYR A 587 25.15 3.51 -24.83
C TYR A 587 24.12 4.49 -25.44
N ASP A 588 23.71 5.50 -24.66
CA ASP A 588 22.95 6.63 -25.19
C ASP A 588 23.86 7.75 -25.68
N ALA A 589 23.97 7.88 -27.00
CA ALA A 589 24.83 8.90 -27.61
C ALA A 589 24.32 10.33 -27.41
N SER A 590 23.03 10.52 -27.08
CA SER A 590 22.44 11.83 -26.82
C SER A 590 22.83 12.36 -25.43
N GLN A 591 22.87 11.47 -24.45
CA GLN A 591 23.21 11.76 -23.05
C GLN A 591 24.67 11.50 -22.73
N LYS A 592 25.34 10.69 -23.57
CA LYS A 592 26.72 10.20 -23.38
C LYS A 592 26.87 9.34 -22.12
N ILE A 593 25.86 8.52 -21.84
CA ILE A 593 25.84 7.60 -20.69
C ILE A 593 25.44 6.20 -21.14
N TRP A 594 25.77 5.21 -20.31
CA TRP A 594 25.30 3.84 -20.42
C TRP A 594 24.05 3.67 -19.55
N GLU A 595 23.02 3.05 -20.10
CA GLU A 595 21.75 2.87 -19.42
C GLU A 595 21.17 1.48 -19.62
N VAL A 596 20.50 0.97 -18.58
CA VAL A 596 19.59 -0.17 -18.70
C VAL A 596 18.30 0.31 -19.34
N ARG A 597 17.88 -0.31 -20.44
CA ARG A 597 16.69 0.11 -21.21
C ARG A 597 15.56 -0.89 -21.22
N ASN A 598 15.81 -2.09 -20.74
CA ASN A 598 14.87 -3.19 -20.76
C ASN A 598 14.78 -3.85 -19.38
N LEU A 599 13.74 -4.63 -19.17
CA LEU A 599 13.69 -5.55 -18.05
C LEU A 599 14.86 -6.53 -18.15
N PRO A 600 15.31 -7.13 -17.03
CA PRO A 600 16.36 -8.12 -17.03
C PRO A 600 16.08 -9.26 -18.01
N TYR A 601 17.10 -9.73 -18.69
CA TYR A 601 17.00 -10.84 -19.62
C TYR A 601 17.43 -12.13 -18.94
N SER A 602 16.61 -13.16 -19.03
CA SER A 602 17.09 -14.50 -18.67
C SER A 602 18.19 -14.96 -19.64
N ILE A 603 19.07 -15.86 -19.16
CA ILE A 603 20.12 -16.42 -19.99
C ILE A 603 19.57 -17.14 -21.25
N GLY A 604 18.35 -17.72 -21.14
CA GLY A 604 17.65 -18.32 -22.29
C GLY A 604 17.34 -17.28 -23.37
N VAL A 605 16.74 -16.15 -22.99
CA VAL A 605 16.41 -15.08 -23.93
C VAL A 605 17.68 -14.48 -24.57
N LEU A 606 18.74 -14.30 -23.80
CA LEU A 606 20.02 -13.82 -24.35
C LEU A 606 20.63 -14.82 -25.37
N ARG A 607 20.48 -16.12 -25.14
CA ARG A 607 20.92 -17.16 -26.09
C ARG A 607 20.07 -17.21 -27.36
N ASP A 608 18.77 -16.99 -27.23
CA ASP A 608 17.87 -16.86 -28.39
C ASP A 608 18.22 -15.64 -29.25
N MET A 609 18.61 -14.53 -28.61
CA MET A 609 18.99 -13.28 -29.31
C MET A 609 20.38 -13.35 -29.96
N TYR A 610 21.35 -13.95 -29.28
CA TYR A 610 22.78 -13.86 -29.65
C TYR A 610 23.41 -15.19 -30.00
N GLY A 611 22.70 -16.31 -29.85
CA GLY A 611 23.14 -17.67 -30.19
C GLY A 611 23.25 -18.59 -28.97
N GLU A 612 23.02 -19.89 -29.16
CA GLU A 612 22.92 -20.93 -28.11
C GLU A 612 24.11 -20.97 -27.14
N ASN A 613 25.28 -20.55 -27.57
CA ASN A 613 26.52 -20.56 -26.75
C ASN A 613 26.85 -19.18 -26.19
N PHE A 614 25.96 -18.23 -26.30
CA PHE A 614 26.20 -16.88 -25.76
C PHE A 614 26.35 -16.93 -24.24
N ASP A 615 27.42 -16.27 -23.75
CA ASP A 615 27.70 -16.09 -22.33
C ASP A 615 27.93 -14.59 -22.10
N PRO A 616 27.08 -13.92 -21.28
CA PRO A 616 27.19 -12.48 -20.98
C PRO A 616 28.32 -12.14 -20.02
N ASP A 617 28.76 -13.10 -19.16
CA ASP A 617 29.72 -12.86 -18.08
C ASP A 617 31.06 -12.21 -18.52
N PRO A 618 31.64 -12.50 -19.72
CA PRO A 618 32.83 -11.81 -20.19
C PRO A 618 32.66 -10.32 -20.52
N TYR A 619 31.41 -9.84 -20.67
CA TYR A 619 31.08 -8.49 -21.15
C TYR A 619 30.42 -7.69 -20.01
N PHE A 620 31.18 -7.28 -19.00
CA PHE A 620 30.65 -6.85 -17.71
C PHE A 620 30.76 -5.35 -17.41
N ASP A 621 31.41 -4.54 -18.27
CA ASP A 621 31.55 -3.09 -18.11
C ASP A 621 31.85 -2.38 -19.44
N GLU A 622 32.05 -1.07 -19.37
CA GLU A 622 32.32 -0.20 -20.54
C GLU A 622 33.60 -0.53 -21.29
N ASP A 623 34.58 -1.22 -20.68
CA ASP A 623 35.82 -1.64 -21.27
C ASP A 623 35.73 -3.04 -21.88
N HIS A 624 34.71 -3.82 -21.50
CA HIS A 624 34.48 -5.21 -21.91
C HIS A 624 33.15 -5.33 -22.65
N LEU A 625 33.09 -4.80 -23.88
CA LEU A 625 31.84 -4.71 -24.63
C LEU A 625 31.61 -5.93 -25.54
N PHE A 626 30.35 -6.36 -25.58
CA PHE A 626 29.84 -7.25 -26.62
C PHE A 626 29.49 -6.46 -27.87
N ALA A 627 30.11 -6.81 -28.98
CA ALA A 627 29.84 -6.20 -30.29
C ALA A 627 28.87 -7.09 -31.08
N TYR A 628 27.69 -6.59 -31.36
CA TYR A 628 26.65 -7.27 -32.13
C TYR A 628 26.37 -6.53 -33.44
N TYR A 629 26.36 -7.26 -34.56
CA TYR A 629 25.97 -6.69 -35.84
C TYR A 629 24.44 -6.89 -36.05
N ASN A 630 23.71 -5.83 -35.91
CA ASN A 630 22.28 -5.84 -36.19
C ASN A 630 22.08 -5.69 -37.70
N SER A 631 21.62 -6.74 -38.36
CA SER A 631 21.39 -6.78 -39.80
C SER A 631 20.34 -5.78 -40.28
N TRP A 632 19.45 -5.38 -39.40
CA TRP A 632 18.48 -4.31 -39.59
C TRP A 632 18.56 -3.36 -38.38
N PRO A 633 19.07 -2.15 -38.49
CA PRO A 633 19.33 -1.28 -39.64
C PRO A 633 20.70 -1.40 -40.33
N GLY A 634 21.46 -2.49 -40.11
CA GLY A 634 22.74 -2.69 -40.77
C GLY A 634 23.92 -1.96 -40.09
N LYS A 635 23.95 -2.03 -38.74
CA LYS A 635 24.97 -1.37 -37.91
C LYS A 635 25.51 -2.26 -36.81
N TRP A 636 26.70 -1.90 -36.30
CA TRP A 636 27.23 -2.49 -35.07
C TRP A 636 26.61 -1.81 -33.88
N GLU A 637 26.20 -2.63 -32.89
CA GLU A 637 25.73 -2.23 -31.59
C GLU A 637 26.66 -2.79 -30.51
N PHE A 638 26.82 -2.07 -29.42
CA PHE A 638 27.74 -2.42 -28.35
C PHE A 638 26.97 -2.44 -27.05
N TYR A 639 27.13 -3.52 -26.30
CA TYR A 639 26.47 -3.76 -25.05
C TYR A 639 27.45 -4.26 -23.99
N TYR A 640 27.18 -4.02 -22.74
CA TYR A 640 27.70 -4.81 -21.65
C TYR A 640 26.56 -5.32 -20.76
N PHE A 641 26.83 -6.34 -19.92
CA PHE A 641 25.84 -7.01 -19.13
C PHE A 641 26.29 -7.04 -17.68
N SER A 642 25.42 -6.72 -16.73
CA SER A 642 25.66 -7.01 -15.32
C SER A 642 24.64 -8.04 -14.83
N ARG A 643 25.05 -8.84 -13.86
CA ARG A 643 24.14 -9.76 -13.20
C ARG A 643 23.09 -8.94 -12.47
N HIS A 644 21.82 -9.26 -12.71
CA HIS A 644 20.72 -8.62 -12.02
C HIS A 644 20.51 -9.30 -10.66
N ASP A 645 21.24 -8.86 -9.65
CA ASP A 645 21.07 -9.16 -8.20
C ASP A 645 20.74 -10.63 -7.85
N TRP A 646 21.24 -11.60 -8.64
CA TRP A 646 20.90 -13.00 -8.42
C TRP A 646 21.93 -13.78 -7.59
N ASN A 647 21.41 -14.68 -6.76
CA ASN A 647 22.19 -15.68 -6.06
C ASN A 647 22.28 -16.94 -6.93
N ARG A 648 23.47 -17.45 -7.14
CA ARG A 648 23.66 -18.67 -7.89
C ARG A 648 23.10 -19.86 -7.11
N SER A 649 21.90 -20.32 -7.49
CA SER A 649 21.27 -21.52 -6.94
C SER A 649 21.43 -22.69 -7.89
N ASP A 650 21.89 -23.82 -7.36
CA ASP A 650 21.93 -25.08 -8.10
C ASP A 650 20.65 -25.87 -7.81
N LEU A 651 19.72 -25.87 -8.75
CA LEU A 651 18.44 -26.58 -8.64
C LEU A 651 18.58 -28.10 -8.59
N SER A 652 19.77 -28.65 -8.84
CA SER A 652 20.08 -30.07 -8.64
C SER A 652 20.61 -30.40 -7.25
N ASP A 653 20.98 -29.37 -6.46
CA ASP A 653 21.46 -29.56 -5.09
C ASP A 653 20.31 -29.79 -4.11
N THR A 654 20.15 -31.01 -3.65
CA THR A 654 19.12 -31.42 -2.69
C THR A 654 19.25 -30.79 -1.29
N MET A 655 20.29 -30.01 -1.03
CA MET A 655 20.48 -29.26 0.22
C MET A 655 19.85 -27.86 0.17
N SER A 656 19.51 -27.39 -1.01
CA SER A 656 18.85 -26.11 -1.28
C SER A 656 17.47 -26.33 -1.92
N ILE A 657 16.83 -25.25 -2.35
CA ILE A 657 15.63 -25.37 -3.18
C ILE A 657 16.03 -26.10 -4.46
N HIS A 658 15.34 -27.18 -4.78
CA HIS A 658 15.67 -28.00 -5.95
C HIS A 658 14.41 -28.48 -6.68
N LYS A 659 14.57 -28.83 -7.94
CA LYS A 659 13.51 -29.45 -8.75
C LYS A 659 13.36 -30.93 -8.43
N VAL A 660 12.13 -31.38 -8.24
CA VAL A 660 11.80 -32.79 -8.00
C VAL A 660 12.09 -33.63 -9.25
N TYR A 661 11.94 -33.01 -10.42
CA TYR A 661 12.17 -33.64 -11.73
C TYR A 661 13.24 -32.85 -12.51
N PRO A 662 14.52 -32.92 -12.12
CA PRO A 662 15.58 -32.07 -12.71
C PRO A 662 15.83 -32.34 -14.19
N ASP A 663 15.57 -33.56 -14.65
CA ASP A 663 15.78 -33.96 -16.05
C ASP A 663 14.58 -33.69 -16.95
N GLN A 664 13.49 -33.16 -16.39
CA GLN A 664 12.29 -32.82 -17.16
C GLN A 664 12.59 -31.58 -18.02
N PRO A 665 12.50 -31.67 -19.36
CA PRO A 665 12.73 -30.52 -20.22
C PRO A 665 11.61 -29.47 -20.03
N TYR A 666 11.94 -28.23 -20.36
CA TYR A 666 10.92 -27.18 -20.41
C TYR A 666 9.78 -27.59 -21.35
N PRO A 667 8.51 -27.53 -20.93
CA PRO A 667 7.39 -27.99 -21.77
C PRO A 667 7.27 -27.15 -23.04
N SER A 668 6.97 -27.83 -24.15
CA SER A 668 6.76 -27.20 -25.47
C SER A 668 5.54 -26.27 -25.50
N THR A 669 4.65 -26.40 -24.51
CA THR A 669 3.50 -25.56 -24.30
C THR A 669 3.32 -25.31 -22.79
N LEU A 670 3.03 -24.07 -22.39
CA LEU A 670 2.72 -23.69 -21.00
C LEU A 670 1.25 -23.98 -20.65
N ASN A 671 0.41 -24.46 -21.60
CA ASN A 671 -0.98 -24.78 -21.34
C ASN A 671 -1.10 -26.17 -20.70
N LEU A 672 -1.49 -26.20 -19.43
CA LEU A 672 -1.64 -27.44 -18.67
C LEU A 672 -2.66 -28.42 -19.29
N ASP A 673 -3.80 -27.94 -19.79
CA ASP A 673 -4.83 -28.78 -20.42
C ASP A 673 -4.28 -29.48 -21.66
N THR A 674 -3.49 -28.78 -22.45
CA THR A 674 -2.81 -29.35 -23.63
C THR A 674 -1.78 -30.40 -23.20
N ALA A 675 -1.01 -30.11 -22.14
CA ALA A 675 -0.03 -31.06 -21.61
C ALA A 675 -0.72 -32.30 -21.05
N MET A 676 -1.78 -32.19 -20.33
CA MET A 676 -2.57 -33.34 -19.83
C MET A 676 -3.13 -34.19 -20.97
N MET A 677 -3.48 -33.56 -22.08
CA MET A 677 -4.09 -34.28 -23.25
C MET A 677 -3.04 -34.91 -24.14
N PHE A 678 -1.94 -34.25 -24.44
CA PHE A 678 -0.97 -34.65 -25.47
C PHE A 678 0.41 -35.03 -24.93
N TYR A 679 0.75 -34.59 -23.70
CA TYR A 679 2.06 -34.80 -23.10
C TYR A 679 1.96 -35.29 -21.64
N PRO A 680 1.31 -36.45 -21.40
CA PRO A 680 1.04 -36.97 -20.06
C PRO A 680 2.33 -37.23 -19.26
N ASP A 681 3.45 -37.45 -19.94
CA ASP A 681 4.76 -37.67 -19.31
C ASP A 681 5.33 -36.35 -18.69
N GLU A 682 4.80 -35.20 -19.06
CA GLU A 682 5.18 -33.89 -18.49
C GLU A 682 4.34 -33.54 -17.26
N VAL A 683 3.34 -34.35 -16.88
CA VAL A 683 2.39 -34.10 -15.82
C VAL A 683 2.66 -35.02 -14.62
N THR A 684 2.59 -34.43 -13.40
CA THR A 684 2.69 -35.20 -12.15
C THR A 684 1.43 -36.02 -11.89
N PRO A 685 1.47 -37.01 -10.98
CA PRO A 685 0.25 -37.73 -10.58
C PRO A 685 -0.87 -36.83 -10.03
N GLU A 686 -0.52 -35.67 -9.48
CA GLU A 686 -1.43 -34.67 -8.95
C GLU A 686 -2.00 -33.74 -10.01
N GLY A 687 -1.60 -33.89 -11.27
CA GLY A 687 -2.11 -33.13 -12.40
C GLY A 687 -1.43 -31.78 -12.62
N GLN A 688 -0.18 -31.63 -12.17
CA GLN A 688 0.63 -30.43 -12.35
C GLN A 688 1.77 -30.69 -13.33
N LEU A 689 2.34 -29.64 -13.95
CA LEU A 689 3.49 -29.80 -14.83
C LEU A 689 4.76 -30.11 -14.02
N LYS A 690 5.43 -31.23 -14.32
CA LYS A 690 6.63 -31.72 -13.64
C LYS A 690 7.78 -30.71 -13.65
N TYR A 691 7.94 -29.95 -14.73
CA TYR A 691 9.00 -28.93 -14.85
C TYR A 691 8.97 -27.92 -13.69
N PHE A 692 7.80 -27.56 -13.20
CA PHE A 692 7.59 -26.53 -12.19
C PHE A 692 7.49 -27.09 -10.76
N GLU A 693 7.81 -28.35 -10.53
CA GLU A 693 7.72 -28.97 -9.22
C GLU A 693 9.02 -28.81 -8.45
N TYR A 694 8.93 -28.21 -7.27
CA TYR A 694 10.05 -27.89 -6.38
C TYR A 694 9.92 -28.56 -5.01
N GLU A 695 11.07 -28.79 -4.38
CA GLU A 695 11.16 -29.31 -3.01
C GLU A 695 12.27 -28.56 -2.23
N TYR A 696 12.01 -28.33 -0.95
CA TYR A 696 13.04 -27.92 0.03
C TYR A 696 12.88 -28.74 1.31
N VAL A 697 14.00 -29.18 1.90
CA VAL A 697 14.00 -30.04 3.09
C VAL A 697 14.65 -29.29 4.26
N MET A 698 13.83 -28.94 5.25
CA MET A 698 14.32 -28.38 6.50
C MET A 698 14.87 -29.48 7.40
N ARG A 699 16.10 -29.33 7.84
CA ARG A 699 16.87 -30.33 8.63
C ARG A 699 17.30 -29.75 9.97
N LYS A 700 17.75 -30.63 10.88
CA LYS A 700 18.26 -30.27 12.23
C LYS A 700 17.22 -29.53 13.07
N LEU A 701 16.00 -29.97 12.99
CA LEU A 701 14.86 -29.37 13.66
C LEU A 701 14.67 -29.98 15.05
N LEU A 702 14.09 -29.17 15.96
CA LEU A 702 13.69 -29.65 17.29
C LEU A 702 12.27 -30.21 17.23
N PRO A 703 12.04 -31.48 17.56
CA PRO A 703 10.73 -32.13 17.37
C PRO A 703 9.62 -31.63 18.31
N SER A 704 9.97 -30.96 19.39
CA SER A 704 9.01 -30.45 20.37
C SER A 704 8.50 -29.03 20.13
N PHE A 705 8.97 -28.40 19.03
CA PHE A 705 8.57 -27.05 18.70
C PHE A 705 7.88 -27.00 17.33
N PRO A 706 6.82 -26.16 17.18
CA PRO A 706 6.25 -25.90 15.90
C PRO A 706 7.18 -25.02 15.06
N TYR A 707 7.09 -25.21 13.76
CA TYR A 707 7.69 -24.35 12.75
C TYR A 707 6.56 -23.81 11.86
N TYR A 708 6.49 -22.50 11.76
CA TYR A 708 5.69 -21.85 10.73
C TYR A 708 6.56 -21.71 9.51
N VAL A 709 6.22 -22.40 8.44
CA VAL A 709 7.01 -22.44 7.22
C VAL A 709 6.20 -21.86 6.05
N THR A 710 6.87 -21.15 5.17
CA THR A 710 6.25 -20.57 3.98
C THR A 710 7.25 -20.46 2.85
N VAL A 711 6.74 -20.41 1.62
CA VAL A 711 7.50 -20.08 0.43
C VAL A 711 6.88 -18.82 -0.17
N THR A 712 7.70 -17.80 -0.33
CA THR A 712 7.35 -16.57 -1.03
C THR A 712 7.85 -16.63 -2.46
N ALA A 713 7.21 -15.86 -3.32
CA ALA A 713 7.68 -15.56 -4.67
C ALA A 713 8.01 -14.07 -4.78
N PHE A 714 9.01 -13.73 -5.56
CA PHE A 714 9.40 -12.36 -5.82
C PHE A 714 9.72 -12.15 -7.30
N ASP A 715 9.54 -10.91 -7.74
CA ASP A 715 9.84 -10.43 -9.09
C ASP A 715 11.19 -9.69 -9.14
N HIS A 716 11.61 -9.32 -10.33
CA HIS A 716 12.82 -8.51 -10.54
C HIS A 716 12.53 -6.99 -10.49
N GLY A 717 11.28 -6.58 -10.22
CA GLY A 717 10.86 -5.19 -10.27
C GLY A 717 10.90 -4.59 -11.70
N VAL A 718 10.87 -3.29 -11.76
CA VAL A 718 11.02 -2.53 -13.02
C VAL A 718 12.15 -1.50 -12.85
N PRO A 719 13.42 -1.87 -13.04
CA PRO A 719 14.57 -0.99 -12.79
C PRO A 719 14.50 0.33 -13.56
N THR A 720 13.95 0.30 -14.77
CA THR A 720 13.77 1.49 -15.64
C THR A 720 12.73 2.49 -15.10
N ALA A 721 11.84 2.04 -14.23
CA ALA A 721 10.83 2.85 -13.54
C ALA A 721 11.17 3.07 -12.06
N GLY A 722 12.32 2.58 -11.59
CA GLY A 722 12.73 2.65 -10.18
C GLY A 722 11.92 1.74 -9.24
N LEU A 723 11.12 0.80 -9.80
CA LEU A 723 10.40 -0.20 -9.01
C LEU A 723 11.38 -1.26 -8.52
N ARG A 724 11.46 -1.40 -7.21
CA ARG A 724 12.22 -2.47 -6.55
C ARG A 724 11.49 -3.81 -6.70
N PRO A 725 12.19 -4.94 -6.55
CA PRO A 725 11.56 -6.25 -6.47
C PRO A 725 10.43 -6.28 -5.43
N LEU A 726 9.27 -6.80 -5.84
CA LEU A 726 8.14 -7.04 -4.94
C LEU A 726 8.14 -8.50 -4.52
N GLU A 727 7.77 -8.76 -3.27
CA GLU A 727 7.74 -10.10 -2.68
C GLU A 727 6.43 -10.33 -1.95
N THR A 728 5.87 -11.54 -2.07
CA THR A 728 4.71 -11.95 -1.29
C THR A 728 5.06 -12.03 0.20
N ARG A 729 4.11 -11.66 1.07
CA ARG A 729 4.38 -11.57 2.52
C ARG A 729 4.45 -12.96 3.17
N PRO A 730 5.52 -13.28 3.91
CA PRO A 730 5.73 -14.61 4.48
C PRO A 730 4.62 -15.08 5.42
N TYR A 731 4.05 -14.19 6.23
CA TYR A 731 3.08 -14.55 7.27
C TYR A 731 1.68 -14.91 6.75
N GLU A 732 1.34 -14.51 5.53
CA GLU A 732 -0.03 -14.68 5.00
C GLU A 732 -0.36 -16.14 4.63
N SER A 733 0.64 -16.96 4.31
CA SER A 733 0.47 -18.36 3.89
C SER A 733 1.25 -19.37 4.73
N ALA A 734 1.75 -18.94 5.87
CA ALA A 734 2.57 -19.81 6.69
C ALA A 734 1.78 -21.03 7.19
N VAL A 735 2.32 -22.21 6.94
CA VAL A 735 1.80 -23.49 7.41
C VAL A 735 2.55 -23.89 8.68
N ARG A 736 1.80 -24.26 9.69
CA ARG A 736 2.37 -24.77 10.96
C ARG A 736 2.63 -26.27 10.83
N GLU A 737 3.88 -26.68 11.07
CA GLU A 737 4.31 -28.07 11.01
C GLU A 737 5.28 -28.41 12.14
N PHE A 738 5.35 -29.69 12.51
CA PHE A 738 6.30 -30.20 13.49
C PHE A 738 7.27 -31.19 12.85
N ALA A 739 8.55 -31.09 13.22
CA ALA A 739 9.49 -32.16 12.93
C ALA A 739 9.19 -33.37 13.84
N GLN A 740 9.07 -34.55 13.27
CA GLN A 740 8.66 -35.77 13.96
C GLN A 740 9.75 -36.80 13.85
N ASN A 741 10.51 -37.02 14.94
CA ASN A 741 11.52 -38.06 14.98
C ASN A 741 10.91 -39.46 14.98
N SER A 742 11.68 -40.44 14.54
CA SER A 742 11.29 -41.85 14.62
C SER A 742 11.51 -42.43 16.02
N SER A 743 10.64 -43.34 16.42
CA SER A 743 10.78 -44.15 17.66
C SER A 743 12.09 -44.95 17.71
N ILE A 744 12.64 -45.34 16.58
CA ILE A 744 13.93 -46.06 16.50
C ILE A 744 15.01 -45.27 17.23
N LEU A 745 15.02 -43.96 17.15
CA LEU A 745 15.96 -43.09 17.84
C LEU A 745 15.83 -43.22 19.37
N ALA A 746 14.56 -43.26 19.87
CA ALA A 746 14.27 -43.40 21.27
C ALA A 746 14.64 -44.78 21.80
N GLU A 747 14.42 -45.83 21.02
CA GLU A 747 14.69 -47.22 21.33
C GLU A 747 16.21 -47.53 21.37
N GLU A 748 16.94 -47.14 20.31
CA GLU A 748 18.38 -47.37 20.21
C GLU A 748 19.18 -46.60 21.26
N ARG A 749 18.76 -45.37 21.57
CA ARG A 749 19.45 -44.53 22.56
C ARG A 749 18.88 -44.65 23.97
N ASN A 750 17.88 -45.50 24.18
CA ASN A 750 17.16 -45.66 25.44
C ASN A 750 16.76 -44.32 26.08
N LEU A 751 16.14 -43.45 25.26
CA LEU A 751 15.78 -42.10 25.67
C LEU A 751 14.70 -42.13 26.75
N LYS A 752 14.82 -41.24 27.72
CA LYS A 752 13.81 -41.08 28.75
C LYS A 752 12.58 -40.37 28.16
N VAL A 753 11.39 -40.92 28.47
CA VAL A 753 10.14 -40.27 28.10
C VAL A 753 10.01 -38.94 28.82
N VAL A 754 9.71 -37.89 28.07
CA VAL A 754 9.53 -36.52 28.53
C VAL A 754 8.11 -36.07 28.25
N VAL A 755 7.56 -35.30 29.19
CA VAL A 755 6.22 -34.72 29.10
C VAL A 755 6.33 -33.21 29.08
N TYR A 756 5.64 -32.58 28.13
CA TYR A 756 5.59 -31.14 28.03
C TYR A 756 4.21 -30.64 27.55
N PRO A 757 3.79 -29.38 27.89
CA PRO A 757 4.41 -28.51 28.89
C PRO A 757 4.32 -29.12 30.30
N ASN A 758 5.34 -28.91 31.15
CA ASN A 758 5.34 -29.37 32.51
C ASN A 758 6.00 -28.33 33.46
N PRO A 759 5.22 -27.58 34.25
CA PRO A 759 3.77 -27.79 34.50
C PRO A 759 2.91 -27.37 33.28
N TYR A 760 1.80 -28.09 33.07
CA TYR A 760 0.73 -27.64 32.22
C TYR A 760 -0.11 -26.59 32.98
N ARG A 761 -0.28 -25.41 32.41
CA ARG A 761 -1.08 -24.30 32.98
C ARG A 761 -2.25 -23.99 32.05
N ILE A 762 -3.47 -23.82 32.59
CA ILE A 762 -4.63 -23.46 31.78
C ILE A 762 -4.54 -22.03 31.20
N ASP A 763 -3.82 -21.15 31.90
CA ASP A 763 -3.51 -19.79 31.56
C ASP A 763 -2.16 -19.66 30.79
N GLY A 764 -1.58 -20.79 30.38
CA GLY A 764 -0.26 -20.85 29.75
C GLY A 764 -0.21 -20.35 28.29
N ASN A 765 -1.34 -20.05 27.72
CA ASN A 765 -1.51 -19.49 26.36
C ASN A 765 -0.83 -20.31 25.24
N TYR A 766 -0.83 -21.65 25.38
CA TYR A 766 -0.16 -22.58 24.47
C TYR A 766 -0.72 -22.65 23.06
N ARG A 767 -1.80 -21.92 22.78
CA ARG A 767 -2.43 -21.77 21.46
C ARG A 767 -1.78 -20.64 20.65
N GLU A 768 -1.21 -19.64 21.36
CA GLU A 768 -0.70 -18.42 20.76
C GLU A 768 0.83 -18.37 20.76
N PHE A 769 1.35 -17.84 19.74
CA PHE A 769 2.64 -17.23 19.41
C PHE A 769 3.93 -17.88 19.89
N TYR A 770 4.10 -18.38 21.12
CA TYR A 770 5.43 -18.77 21.59
C TYR A 770 5.69 -20.26 21.64
N GLU A 771 4.70 -21.09 21.89
CA GLU A 771 4.92 -22.53 22.12
C GLU A 771 4.11 -23.39 21.15
N GLY A 772 2.92 -22.96 20.73
CA GLY A 772 2.10 -23.61 19.69
C GLY A 772 1.80 -25.08 19.94
N TRP A 773 1.79 -25.49 21.21
CA TRP A 773 1.54 -26.88 21.57
C TRP A 773 0.07 -27.27 21.49
N GLU A 774 -0.82 -26.30 21.37
CA GLU A 774 -2.25 -26.50 21.15
C GLU A 774 -2.68 -25.95 19.80
N ASP A 775 -3.68 -26.60 19.16
CA ASP A 775 -4.14 -26.19 17.83
C ASP A 775 -4.95 -24.88 17.89
N PRO A 776 -4.48 -23.79 17.28
CA PRO A 776 -5.19 -22.51 17.30
C PRO A 776 -6.52 -22.51 16.54
N LYS A 777 -6.75 -23.49 15.64
CA LYS A 777 -7.97 -23.57 14.80
C LYS A 777 -9.16 -24.21 15.53
N MET A 778 -8.92 -24.88 16.66
CA MET A 778 -9.97 -25.52 17.45
C MET A 778 -10.45 -24.61 18.60
N SER A 779 -11.65 -24.85 19.14
CA SER A 779 -12.15 -24.13 20.32
C SER A 779 -11.27 -24.42 21.54
N ALA A 780 -11.09 -23.43 22.43
CA ALA A 780 -10.19 -23.49 23.59
C ALA A 780 -10.41 -24.71 24.49
N GLU A 781 -11.63 -25.21 24.60
CA GLU A 781 -11.97 -26.37 25.41
C GLU A 781 -11.54 -27.70 24.78
N ARG A 782 -11.29 -27.77 23.49
CA ARG A 782 -10.94 -28.98 22.73
C ARG A 782 -9.47 -29.07 22.34
N THR A 783 -8.71 -28.00 22.52
CA THR A 783 -7.31 -27.92 22.07
C THR A 783 -6.27 -28.29 23.10
N ARG A 784 -6.68 -28.55 24.34
CA ARG A 784 -5.78 -28.93 25.43
C ARG A 784 -4.93 -30.10 25.01
N ALA A 785 -3.60 -29.95 25.11
CA ALA A 785 -2.67 -31.01 24.73
C ALA A 785 -1.48 -31.08 25.69
N LEU A 786 -1.32 -32.24 26.30
CA LEU A 786 -0.10 -32.64 27.00
C LEU A 786 0.62 -33.65 26.12
N HIS A 787 1.86 -33.38 25.80
CA HIS A 787 2.65 -34.16 24.86
C HIS A 787 3.56 -35.11 25.56
N PHE A 788 3.62 -36.36 25.07
CA PHE A 788 4.59 -37.37 25.44
C PHE A 788 5.57 -37.57 24.30
N THR A 789 6.87 -37.45 24.53
CA THR A 789 7.90 -37.66 23.51
C THR A 789 8.96 -38.65 24.00
N ASN A 790 9.76 -39.14 23.08
CA ASN A 790 10.71 -40.25 23.25
C ASN A 790 9.99 -41.58 23.57
N LEU A 791 8.82 -41.78 22.98
CA LEU A 791 8.07 -43.04 23.08
C LEU A 791 8.67 -44.10 22.14
N PRO A 792 8.72 -45.40 22.59
CA PRO A 792 8.89 -46.53 21.69
C PRO A 792 7.69 -46.64 20.73
N HIS A 793 7.88 -47.26 19.54
CA HIS A 793 6.83 -47.36 18.50
C HIS A 793 5.55 -48.06 19.02
N LYS A 794 5.70 -48.94 20.00
CA LYS A 794 4.56 -49.62 20.64
C LYS A 794 4.70 -49.59 22.15
N CYS A 795 3.75 -48.88 22.80
CA CYS A 795 3.71 -48.84 24.27
C CYS A 795 2.30 -48.49 24.77
N THR A 796 2.10 -48.67 26.06
CA THR A 796 0.89 -48.26 26.78
C THR A 796 1.28 -47.18 27.80
N ILE A 797 0.67 -46.02 27.67
CA ILE A 797 0.83 -44.92 28.62
C ILE A 797 -0.33 -44.96 29.61
N ARG A 798 -0.04 -45.01 30.89
CA ARG A 798 -1.06 -44.88 31.94
C ARG A 798 -0.78 -43.69 32.82
N VAL A 799 -1.82 -42.88 33.04
CA VAL A 799 -1.77 -41.71 33.91
C VAL A 799 -2.53 -41.99 35.20
N PHE A 800 -1.93 -41.65 36.33
CA PHE A 800 -2.48 -41.91 37.68
C PHE A 800 -2.57 -40.61 38.47
N SER A 801 -3.59 -40.52 39.37
CA SER A 801 -3.64 -39.50 40.40
C SER A 801 -2.52 -39.69 41.45
N ILE A 802 -2.37 -38.73 42.35
CA ILE A 802 -1.43 -38.84 43.49
C ILE A 802 -1.78 -40.02 44.40
N ASP A 803 -3.04 -40.40 44.48
CA ASP A 803 -3.53 -41.51 45.29
C ASP A 803 -3.40 -42.88 44.58
N GLY A 804 -2.92 -42.89 43.34
CA GLY A 804 -2.73 -44.12 42.56
C GLY A 804 -3.93 -44.53 41.69
N ASP A 805 -4.98 -43.75 41.63
CA ASP A 805 -6.13 -44.04 40.76
C ASP A 805 -5.79 -43.85 39.29
N LEU A 806 -6.18 -44.84 38.47
CA LEU A 806 -6.00 -44.76 37.02
C LEU A 806 -6.93 -43.68 36.39
N ILE A 807 -6.35 -42.61 35.87
CA ILE A 807 -7.05 -41.48 35.25
C ILE A 807 -7.27 -41.75 33.77
N ARG A 808 -6.23 -42.18 33.05
CA ARG A 808 -6.30 -42.41 31.60
C ARG A 808 -5.34 -43.51 31.19
N GLU A 809 -5.74 -44.30 30.18
CA GLU A 809 -4.89 -45.23 29.48
C GLU A 809 -4.89 -44.85 28.00
N ILE A 810 -3.70 -44.77 27.39
CA ILE A 810 -3.47 -44.38 26.01
C ILE A 810 -2.66 -45.50 25.36
N GLY A 811 -3.21 -46.10 24.32
CA GLY A 811 -2.49 -47.10 23.53
C GLY A 811 -1.74 -46.35 22.42
N HIS A 812 -0.42 -46.52 22.36
CA HIS A 812 0.47 -45.99 21.33
C HIS A 812 0.97 -47.16 20.48
N ASP A 813 0.54 -47.26 19.23
CA ASP A 813 0.90 -48.37 18.31
C ASP A 813 1.12 -47.81 16.90
N PHE A 814 2.37 -47.51 16.56
CA PHE A 814 2.79 -46.97 15.30
C PHE A 814 3.74 -47.91 14.58
N PRO A 815 3.84 -47.93 13.25
CA PRO A 815 4.91 -48.62 12.57
C PRO A 815 6.29 -48.11 13.01
N ALA A 816 7.21 -48.98 13.29
CA ALA A 816 8.57 -48.61 13.66
C ALA A 816 9.20 -47.77 12.50
N GLY A 817 9.85 -46.68 12.85
CA GLY A 817 10.45 -45.78 11.86
C GLY A 817 9.50 -44.78 11.19
N ALA A 818 8.21 -44.85 11.46
CA ALA A 818 7.26 -43.86 10.93
C ALA A 818 7.52 -42.45 11.54
N PRO A 819 7.29 -41.37 10.80
CA PRO A 819 7.28 -40.03 11.38
C PRO A 819 6.27 -39.94 12.51
N GLY A 820 6.63 -39.33 13.63
CA GLY A 820 5.77 -39.21 14.79
C GLY A 820 5.64 -40.45 15.66
N SER A 821 6.27 -41.59 15.29
CA SER A 821 6.19 -42.83 16.05
C SER A 821 6.78 -42.74 17.48
N MET A 822 7.53 -41.69 17.81
CA MET A 822 8.01 -41.44 19.16
C MET A 822 7.21 -40.36 19.94
N HIS A 823 6.04 -39.99 19.46
CA HIS A 823 5.26 -38.88 20.02
C HIS A 823 3.77 -39.24 20.12
N ASP A 824 3.12 -38.82 21.20
CA ASP A 824 1.67 -38.91 21.37
C ASP A 824 1.16 -37.73 22.23
N THR A 825 -0.15 -37.49 22.18
CA THR A 825 -0.79 -36.39 22.90
C THR A 825 -1.97 -36.84 23.72
N TRP A 826 -2.19 -36.14 24.85
CA TRP A 826 -3.37 -36.35 25.68
C TRP A 826 -4.12 -35.03 25.94
N ASN A 827 -5.41 -35.02 25.72
CA ASN A 827 -6.29 -33.85 25.83
C ASN A 827 -6.72 -33.51 27.28
N LEU A 828 -6.07 -34.06 28.28
CA LEU A 828 -6.36 -33.85 29.71
C LEU A 828 -7.78 -34.26 30.12
N VAL A 829 -8.38 -35.21 29.41
CA VAL A 829 -9.69 -35.79 29.73
C VAL A 829 -9.48 -37.19 30.29
N SER A 830 -10.11 -37.45 31.45
CA SER A 830 -10.06 -38.75 32.13
C SER A 830 -10.81 -39.85 31.33
N ARG A 831 -10.66 -41.10 31.73
CA ARG A 831 -11.41 -42.25 31.18
C ARG A 831 -12.94 -42.16 31.34
N ASN A 832 -13.43 -41.26 32.18
CA ASN A 832 -14.85 -41.01 32.42
C ASN A 832 -15.33 -39.73 31.72
N ASP A 833 -14.62 -39.26 30.72
CA ASP A 833 -14.89 -38.06 29.94
C ASP A 833 -14.99 -36.75 30.74
N MET A 834 -14.31 -36.72 31.91
CA MET A 834 -14.24 -35.55 32.77
C MET A 834 -12.88 -34.90 32.66
N THR A 835 -12.83 -33.55 32.63
CA THR A 835 -11.58 -32.80 32.72
C THR A 835 -10.90 -33.07 34.05
N ILE A 836 -9.57 -33.22 34.03
CA ILE A 836 -8.79 -33.41 35.26
C ILE A 836 -8.63 -32.08 36.02
N THR A 837 -8.32 -32.13 37.31
CA THR A 837 -8.15 -30.98 38.20
C THR A 837 -6.66 -30.63 38.37
N SER A 838 -6.39 -29.47 39.00
CA SER A 838 -5.02 -29.11 39.41
C SER A 838 -4.42 -30.16 40.32
N GLY A 839 -3.19 -30.56 40.09
CA GLY A 839 -2.52 -31.58 40.90
C GLY A 839 -1.25 -32.13 40.29
N ILE A 840 -0.63 -33.04 41.03
CA ILE A 840 0.50 -33.84 40.57
C ILE A 840 -0.03 -35.15 40.02
N TYR A 841 0.39 -35.54 38.85
CA TYR A 841 0.03 -36.80 38.22
C TYR A 841 1.28 -37.63 37.95
N TYR A 842 1.16 -38.93 38.08
CA TYR A 842 2.20 -39.88 37.71
C TYR A 842 1.81 -40.55 36.39
N TYR A 843 2.81 -40.90 35.60
CA TYR A 843 2.61 -41.73 34.42
C TYR A 843 3.57 -42.90 34.34
N THR A 844 3.09 -43.99 33.77
CA THR A 844 3.94 -45.12 33.37
C THR A 844 3.86 -45.32 31.87
N VAL A 845 4.98 -45.66 31.26
CA VAL A 845 5.06 -46.08 29.86
C VAL A 845 5.61 -47.50 29.83
N GLU A 846 4.75 -48.45 29.46
CA GLU A 846 5.08 -49.85 29.38
C GLU A 846 5.30 -50.31 27.95
N SER A 847 6.43 -50.91 27.64
CA SER A 847 6.80 -51.39 26.32
C SER A 847 7.63 -52.66 26.41
N GLU A 848 8.00 -53.25 25.29
CA GLU A 848 8.95 -54.37 25.23
C GLU A 848 10.37 -53.98 25.73
N PHE A 849 10.70 -52.70 25.72
CA PHE A 849 12.00 -52.17 26.20
C PHE A 849 11.97 -51.93 27.75
N GLY A 850 10.88 -52.19 28.43
CA GLY A 850 10.73 -52.04 29.85
C GLY A 850 9.66 -51.01 30.24
N THR A 851 9.64 -50.63 31.53
CA THR A 851 8.69 -49.67 32.11
C THR A 851 9.43 -48.41 32.54
N GLN A 852 8.99 -47.28 32.04
CA GLN A 852 9.46 -45.97 32.51
C GLN A 852 8.35 -45.30 33.37
N VAL A 853 8.78 -44.55 34.40
CA VAL A 853 7.86 -43.83 35.30
C VAL A 853 8.28 -42.39 35.40
N GLY A 854 7.30 -41.49 35.34
CA GLY A 854 7.54 -40.07 35.47
C GLY A 854 6.38 -39.33 36.14
N LYS A 855 6.48 -38.03 36.25
CA LYS A 855 5.43 -37.16 36.79
C LYS A 855 5.32 -35.85 36.05
N PHE A 856 4.15 -35.29 36.09
CA PHE A 856 3.88 -33.94 35.60
C PHE A 856 2.91 -33.21 36.54
N VAL A 857 2.78 -31.90 36.35
CA VAL A 857 1.93 -31.03 37.16
C VAL A 857 0.93 -30.34 36.26
N VAL A 858 -0.34 -30.28 36.70
CA VAL A 858 -1.40 -29.51 36.04
C VAL A 858 -1.86 -28.41 37.00
N ILE A 859 -1.99 -27.19 36.46
CA ILE A 859 -2.42 -25.99 37.17
C ILE A 859 -3.58 -25.34 36.38
N TYR A 860 -4.77 -25.35 37.02
CA TYR A 860 -5.97 -24.72 36.50
C TYR A 860 -6.19 -23.36 37.14
#